data_f7734b6200a6f394af3228db7bcb6e9d
#
_entry.id   f7734b6200a6f394af3228db7bcb6e9d
#
_cell.length_a   1.000
_cell.length_b   1.000
_cell.length_c   1.000
_cell.angle_alpha   90.00
_cell.angle_beta   90.00
_cell.angle_gamma   90.00
#
_symmetry.space_group_name_H-M   'P 1'
#
loop_
_entity.id
_entity.type
_entity.pdbx_description
1 polymer ?
#
loop_
_entity_poly.entity_id
_entity_poly.type
_entity_poly.pdbx_seq_one_letter_code
_entity_poly.pdbx_strand_id
1 'polypeptide(L)'
;MSNSIDVLADPKSITSEYHAIAEAVCKRLAKNRRVRRRLPGGGRLRMDRQLPFLCLHRGRIDVDKCARELVTTEAAYLFASSDESHHEGLAHLCSAISSAMQEHFGMFLLVEVWADEDQPPASSCPFQFEIVASDAEAMPSTIRVFRESLESIRIGSQAAHVEINHSRPAGMLTVCGRGGTAGRAERAAAKSGCCELGLRVSPVYRDQASGTPFPLVLQNLRRQLALALRKAIAEFTGGQQHQKQRHVDAFGPSSFVKAVGVIDQRLCEVSESYDFLMQLTPVNSAQAWEGFQESRYRTLPPLIYRHLPYHPNLLKRRLFAIEIERVEDPTLAYLFWEKQDEIDRQLTALRDLHHPEVAVGEYSQQSKVLLGSLQLYGAPEHSLVTMATEILERVPAADDSVAKSSRTDQRDDSRRISAEQFAEIARKHLDRYHRRMNEFTATVEISDKIASGVMVSQDRLLIAPDASIAKSRVKPLLHHEIGTHLLTYFNGRCQPLRQLYAGLAGYEELQEGLAVLAEYLVGGLTRNRIRTLASRVLAVHWMVTGDPFATVFARLCDMGFAERQSFSTTLRVYRGGGLTKDLIYLRGLSDLLDYLGTGHEIDPLYVGKIGLSHVPYVQELRRRGIITAPRILPCFWDDAVVRDRLEACRGKSVLDLFENE
;
A
#
# COMPACT_ATOMS: atom_id res chain seq x y z
N MET A 1 -46.88 14.35 -8.76
CA MET A 1 -46.93 15.58 -9.59
C MET A 1 -46.41 16.73 -8.74
N SER A 2 -45.14 17.04 -8.88
CA SER A 2 -44.53 18.25 -8.31
C SER A 2 -43.66 18.80 -9.42
N ASN A 3 -44.21 19.81 -10.10
CA ASN A 3 -43.50 20.58 -11.12
C ASN A 3 -42.45 21.45 -10.42
N SER A 4 -41.18 21.01 -10.44
CA SER A 4 -40.07 21.91 -10.23
C SER A 4 -39.89 22.72 -11.53
N ILE A 5 -40.42 23.94 -11.53
CA ILE A 5 -40.07 24.92 -12.56
C ILE A 5 -38.60 25.27 -12.32
N ASP A 6 -37.71 24.77 -13.17
CA ASP A 6 -36.35 25.28 -13.30
C ASP A 6 -36.47 26.76 -13.75
N VAL A 7 -36.32 27.66 -12.78
CA VAL A 7 -36.12 29.07 -13.06
C VAL A 7 -34.73 29.14 -13.70
N LEU A 8 -34.70 29.26 -15.03
CA LEU A 8 -33.50 29.57 -15.81
C LEU A 8 -32.91 30.88 -15.23
N ALA A 9 -31.82 30.76 -14.49
CA ALA A 9 -31.14 31.91 -13.91
C ALA A 9 -30.68 32.81 -15.05
N ASP A 10 -30.89 34.13 -14.91
CA ASP A 10 -30.46 35.13 -15.90
C ASP A 10 -28.96 34.99 -16.15
N PRO A 11 -28.48 34.85 -17.41
CA PRO A 11 -27.07 34.74 -17.76
C PRO A 11 -26.18 35.82 -17.13
N LYS A 12 -26.70 37.06 -17.01
CA LYS A 12 -25.99 38.16 -16.34
C LYS A 12 -25.80 37.92 -14.84
N SER A 13 -26.76 37.27 -14.19
CA SER A 13 -26.65 36.86 -12.77
C SER A 13 -25.57 35.81 -12.59
N ILE A 14 -25.51 34.83 -13.48
CA ILE A 14 -24.50 33.75 -13.46
C ILE A 14 -23.09 34.34 -13.62
N THR A 15 -22.87 35.20 -14.59
CA THR A 15 -21.57 35.86 -14.82
C THR A 15 -21.16 36.71 -13.62
N SER A 16 -22.06 37.45 -13.00
CA SER A 16 -21.79 38.26 -11.79
C SER A 16 -21.37 37.39 -10.61
N GLU A 17 -21.99 36.21 -10.44
CA GLU A 17 -21.62 35.23 -9.38
C GLU A 17 -20.19 34.69 -9.59
N TYR A 18 -19.80 34.38 -10.84
CA TYR A 18 -18.41 33.96 -11.15
C TYR A 18 -17.40 35.08 -10.84
N HIS A 19 -17.71 36.33 -11.09
CA HIS A 19 -16.85 37.49 -10.75
C HIS A 19 -16.62 37.59 -9.24
N ALA A 20 -17.68 37.48 -8.43
CA ALA A 20 -17.57 37.48 -6.97
C ALA A 20 -16.75 36.27 -6.44
N ILE A 21 -16.92 35.09 -7.05
CA ILE A 21 -16.14 33.92 -6.74
C ILE A 21 -14.65 34.13 -7.08
N ALA A 22 -14.33 34.68 -8.25
CA ALA A 22 -12.96 34.95 -8.70
C ALA A 22 -12.24 35.88 -7.72
N GLU A 23 -12.85 36.97 -7.29
CA GLU A 23 -12.27 37.89 -6.29
C GLU A 23 -11.98 37.17 -4.96
N ALA A 24 -12.94 36.40 -4.46
CA ALA A 24 -12.79 35.67 -3.22
C ALA A 24 -11.71 34.57 -3.30
N VAL A 25 -11.57 33.94 -4.46
CA VAL A 25 -10.55 32.92 -4.75
C VAL A 25 -9.16 33.54 -4.76
N CYS A 26 -8.96 34.61 -5.54
CA CYS A 26 -7.68 35.33 -5.65
C CYS A 26 -7.21 35.87 -4.30
N LYS A 27 -8.10 36.44 -3.46
CA LYS A 27 -7.79 36.86 -2.08
C LYS A 27 -7.27 35.71 -1.20
N ARG A 28 -7.75 34.49 -1.40
CA ARG A 28 -7.29 33.29 -0.66
C ARG A 28 -5.95 32.77 -1.20
N LEU A 29 -5.83 32.70 -2.52
CA LEU A 29 -4.61 32.27 -3.20
C LEU A 29 -3.43 33.19 -2.88
N ALA A 30 -3.62 34.51 -2.86
CA ALA A 30 -2.59 35.48 -2.46
C ALA A 30 -1.98 35.19 -1.07
N LYS A 31 -2.76 34.54 -0.17
CA LYS A 31 -2.33 34.13 1.17
C LYS A 31 -1.92 32.64 1.25
N ASN A 32 -1.73 31.98 0.13
CA ASN A 32 -1.48 30.53 0.01
C ASN A 32 -2.49 29.67 0.80
N ARG A 33 -3.75 30.10 0.87
CA ARG A 33 -4.81 29.38 1.58
C ARG A 33 -5.58 28.49 0.63
N ARG A 34 -5.91 27.28 1.09
CA ARG A 34 -6.77 26.35 0.37
C ARG A 34 -8.06 27.00 -0.11
N VAL A 35 -8.42 26.72 -1.36
CA VAL A 35 -9.67 27.15 -2.01
C VAL A 35 -10.58 25.93 -2.14
N ARG A 36 -11.84 26.09 -1.74
CA ARG A 36 -12.96 25.20 -2.04
C ARG A 36 -14.19 26.04 -2.27
N ARG A 37 -14.75 25.99 -3.49
CA ARG A 37 -15.93 26.75 -3.88
C ARG A 37 -16.87 25.87 -4.68
N ARG A 38 -18.18 26.01 -4.41
CA ARG A 38 -19.20 25.58 -5.34
C ARG A 38 -19.32 26.65 -6.41
N LEU A 39 -19.58 26.23 -7.63
CA LEU A 39 -19.78 27.11 -8.79
C LEU A 39 -21.24 27.03 -9.21
N PRO A 40 -21.75 28.05 -9.91
CA PRO A 40 -23.07 28.02 -10.52
C PRO A 40 -23.28 26.75 -11.37
N GLY A 41 -24.49 26.27 -11.47
CA GLY A 41 -24.81 25.05 -12.20
C GLY A 41 -24.25 23.75 -11.56
N GLY A 42 -23.88 23.77 -10.26
CA GLY A 42 -23.44 22.56 -9.53
C GLY A 42 -21.95 22.24 -9.66
N GLY A 43 -21.18 23.12 -10.32
CA GLY A 43 -19.73 22.95 -10.47
C GLY A 43 -18.95 23.06 -9.15
N ARG A 44 -17.63 22.77 -9.20
CA ARG A 44 -16.72 22.87 -8.06
C ARG A 44 -15.33 23.31 -8.49
N LEU A 45 -14.74 24.20 -7.69
CA LEU A 45 -13.32 24.57 -7.74
C LEU A 45 -12.64 24.09 -6.45
N ARG A 46 -11.49 23.46 -6.59
CA ARG A 46 -10.59 23.11 -5.50
C ARG A 46 -9.14 23.43 -5.89
N MET A 47 -8.44 24.10 -4.99
CA MET A 47 -6.99 24.25 -5.03
C MET A 47 -6.45 24.07 -3.61
N ASP A 48 -5.54 23.13 -3.41
CA ASP A 48 -5.03 22.82 -2.07
C ASP A 48 -4.09 23.91 -1.53
N ARG A 49 -3.40 24.61 -2.42
CA ARG A 49 -2.44 25.71 -2.20
C ARG A 49 -2.24 26.50 -3.48
N GLN A 50 -1.31 27.45 -3.50
CA GLN A 50 -0.81 28.04 -4.75
C GLN A 50 -0.15 26.95 -5.60
N LEU A 51 -0.56 26.80 -6.84
CA LEU A 51 -0.04 25.82 -7.80
C LEU A 51 0.02 26.46 -9.20
N PRO A 52 1.04 26.14 -10.02
CA PRO A 52 1.23 26.71 -11.35
C PRO A 52 0.37 26.05 -12.42
N PHE A 53 -0.72 25.41 -12.03
CA PHE A 53 -1.62 24.72 -12.96
C PHE A 53 -3.06 24.64 -12.43
N LEU A 54 -3.98 24.36 -13.36
CA LEU A 54 -5.37 24.01 -13.07
C LEU A 54 -5.84 22.97 -14.09
N CYS A 55 -6.39 21.85 -13.60
CA CYS A 55 -7.08 20.87 -14.45
C CYS A 55 -8.57 21.21 -14.49
N LEU A 56 -9.11 21.32 -15.70
CA LEU A 56 -10.50 21.72 -15.96
C LEU A 56 -11.27 20.58 -16.63
N HIS A 57 -12.51 20.36 -16.21
CA HIS A 57 -13.48 19.57 -16.94
C HIS A 57 -14.77 20.37 -17.10
N ARG A 58 -15.33 20.39 -18.31
CA ARG A 58 -16.66 20.94 -18.61
C ARG A 58 -17.54 19.87 -19.21
N GLY A 59 -18.72 19.67 -18.64
CA GLY A 59 -19.64 18.65 -19.09
C GLY A 59 -21.01 18.79 -18.45
N ARG A 60 -21.90 17.86 -18.77
CA ARG A 60 -23.21 17.74 -18.11
C ARG A 60 -23.01 17.12 -16.73
N ILE A 61 -23.09 17.95 -15.68
CA ILE A 61 -22.65 17.63 -14.32
C ILE A 61 -23.26 16.33 -13.77
N ASP A 62 -24.48 16.01 -14.10
CA ASP A 62 -25.20 14.81 -13.65
C ASP A 62 -24.92 13.57 -14.52
N VAL A 63 -24.47 13.75 -15.76
CA VAL A 63 -24.25 12.69 -16.75
C VAL A 63 -22.79 12.27 -16.80
N ASP A 64 -21.87 13.23 -16.86
CA ASP A 64 -20.43 13.00 -17.11
C ASP A 64 -19.65 12.75 -15.82
N LYS A 65 -20.21 11.93 -14.93
CA LYS A 65 -19.60 11.66 -13.62
C LYS A 65 -18.20 11.05 -13.73
N CYS A 66 -17.99 10.11 -14.64
CA CYS A 66 -16.70 9.42 -14.79
C CYS A 66 -15.63 10.34 -15.40
N ALA A 67 -15.98 11.11 -16.45
CA ALA A 67 -15.06 12.10 -17.05
C ALA A 67 -14.65 13.17 -16.03
N ARG A 68 -15.58 13.66 -15.23
CA ARG A 68 -15.31 14.58 -14.12
C ARG A 68 -14.31 14.00 -13.12
N GLU A 69 -14.40 12.71 -12.83
CA GLU A 69 -13.51 12.03 -11.88
C GLU A 69 -12.05 11.99 -12.38
N LEU A 70 -11.80 12.14 -13.68
CA LEU A 70 -10.43 12.20 -14.24
C LEU A 70 -9.65 13.43 -13.77
N VAL A 71 -10.32 14.55 -13.48
CA VAL A 71 -9.67 15.78 -13.00
C VAL A 71 -9.70 15.94 -11.49
N THR A 72 -10.67 15.33 -10.78
CA THR A 72 -10.79 15.47 -9.32
C THR A 72 -9.66 14.81 -8.54
N THR A 73 -8.80 14.04 -9.22
CA THR A 73 -7.57 13.45 -8.68
C THR A 73 -6.47 14.47 -8.43
N GLU A 74 -6.58 15.69 -9.01
CA GLU A 74 -5.51 16.67 -8.98
C GLU A 74 -5.62 17.64 -7.79
N ALA A 75 -4.48 18.23 -7.40
CA ALA A 75 -4.41 19.20 -6.30
C ALA A 75 -5.06 20.55 -6.63
N ALA A 76 -5.16 20.86 -7.92
CA ALA A 76 -5.87 22.01 -8.45
C ALA A 76 -6.79 21.55 -9.57
N TYR A 77 -8.09 21.55 -9.31
CA TYR A 77 -9.09 21.18 -10.31
C TYR A 77 -10.33 22.07 -10.27
N LEU A 78 -10.98 22.13 -11.41
CA LEU A 78 -12.27 22.77 -11.61
C LEU A 78 -13.14 21.87 -12.49
N PHE A 79 -14.38 21.63 -12.09
CA PHE A 79 -15.38 21.12 -13.01
C PHE A 79 -16.61 22.03 -13.01
N ALA A 80 -17.19 22.26 -14.19
CA ALA A 80 -18.30 23.17 -14.40
C ALA A 80 -19.25 22.65 -15.49
N SER A 81 -20.46 23.28 -15.58
CA SER A 81 -21.40 23.05 -16.67
C SER A 81 -20.77 23.42 -18.02
N SER A 82 -21.08 22.65 -19.06
CA SER A 82 -20.75 22.97 -20.45
C SER A 82 -21.73 23.92 -21.09
N ASP A 83 -22.80 24.34 -20.40
CA ASP A 83 -23.79 25.26 -20.95
C ASP A 83 -23.18 26.60 -21.30
N GLU A 84 -23.59 27.18 -22.44
CA GLU A 84 -23.05 28.40 -22.99
C GLU A 84 -23.19 29.60 -22.02
N SER A 85 -24.24 29.60 -21.20
CA SER A 85 -24.49 30.65 -20.19
C SER A 85 -23.40 30.74 -19.11
N HIS A 86 -22.61 29.67 -18.90
CA HIS A 86 -21.49 29.61 -17.94
C HIS A 86 -20.14 30.01 -18.56
N HIS A 87 -20.02 30.04 -19.90
CA HIS A 87 -18.74 30.12 -20.61
C HIS A 87 -17.96 31.39 -20.26
N GLU A 88 -18.61 32.57 -20.35
CA GLU A 88 -17.97 33.86 -20.08
C GLU A 88 -17.50 33.98 -18.62
N GLY A 89 -18.38 33.64 -17.67
CA GLY A 89 -18.04 33.67 -16.24
C GLY A 89 -16.92 32.71 -15.86
N LEU A 90 -16.93 31.52 -16.46
CA LEU A 90 -15.90 30.53 -16.25
C LEU A 90 -14.55 30.98 -16.83
N ALA A 91 -14.53 31.53 -18.03
CA ALA A 91 -13.33 32.09 -18.65
C ALA A 91 -12.73 33.21 -17.79
N HIS A 92 -13.57 34.09 -17.25
CA HIS A 92 -13.14 35.14 -16.32
C HIS A 92 -12.52 34.56 -15.04
N LEU A 93 -13.16 33.55 -14.40
CA LEU A 93 -12.63 32.90 -13.21
C LEU A 93 -11.26 32.25 -13.46
N CYS A 94 -11.12 31.49 -14.56
CA CYS A 94 -9.88 30.85 -14.94
C CYS A 94 -8.78 31.87 -15.27
N SER A 95 -9.10 32.95 -15.95
CA SER A 95 -8.19 34.06 -16.25
C SER A 95 -7.69 34.75 -14.98
N ALA A 96 -8.56 35.02 -14.01
CA ALA A 96 -8.18 35.64 -12.74
C ALA A 96 -7.24 34.72 -11.93
N ILE A 97 -7.52 33.41 -11.90
CA ILE A 97 -6.65 32.42 -11.25
C ILE A 97 -5.29 32.36 -11.95
N SER A 98 -5.29 32.27 -13.29
CA SER A 98 -4.08 32.25 -14.10
C SER A 98 -3.19 33.45 -13.83
N SER A 99 -3.76 34.67 -13.87
CA SER A 99 -3.03 35.90 -13.60
C SER A 99 -2.42 35.94 -12.20
N ALA A 100 -3.19 35.56 -11.17
CA ALA A 100 -2.70 35.51 -9.79
C ALA A 100 -1.59 34.47 -9.59
N MET A 101 -1.62 33.35 -10.32
CA MET A 101 -0.58 32.32 -10.22
C MET A 101 0.64 32.68 -11.07
N GLN A 102 0.49 33.34 -12.20
CA GLN A 102 1.61 33.87 -12.99
C GLN A 102 2.40 34.94 -12.22
N GLU A 103 1.77 35.81 -11.47
CA GLU A 103 2.47 36.75 -10.59
C GLU A 103 3.37 36.04 -9.58
N HIS A 104 2.97 34.85 -9.14
CA HIS A 104 3.73 34.10 -8.13
C HIS A 104 4.77 33.15 -8.74
N PHE A 105 4.44 32.45 -9.83
CA PHE A 105 5.30 31.40 -10.42
C PHE A 105 5.98 31.83 -11.73
N GLY A 106 5.61 32.96 -12.32
CA GLY A 106 6.04 33.37 -13.65
C GLY A 106 5.39 32.60 -14.81
N MET A 107 4.60 31.56 -14.49
CA MET A 107 3.99 30.67 -15.47
C MET A 107 2.68 30.07 -14.93
N PHE A 108 1.84 29.58 -15.86
CA PHE A 108 0.62 28.84 -15.52
C PHE A 108 0.21 27.89 -16.65
N LEU A 109 -0.18 26.66 -16.31
CA LEU A 109 -0.67 25.65 -17.24
C LEU A 109 -2.14 25.36 -16.97
N LEU A 110 -3.01 25.59 -17.94
CA LEU A 110 -4.40 25.16 -17.92
C LEU A 110 -4.51 23.86 -18.74
N VAL A 111 -5.03 22.79 -18.13
CA VAL A 111 -5.28 21.52 -18.81
C VAL A 111 -6.77 21.24 -18.81
N GLU A 112 -7.42 21.30 -19.97
CA GLU A 112 -8.83 20.92 -20.11
C GLU A 112 -8.93 19.44 -20.52
N VAL A 113 -9.66 18.65 -19.73
CA VAL A 113 -9.83 17.21 -19.94
C VAL A 113 -11.30 16.90 -20.23
N TRP A 114 -11.56 16.17 -21.30
CA TRP A 114 -12.90 15.70 -21.66
C TRP A 114 -12.88 14.29 -22.21
N ALA A 115 -14.02 13.62 -22.20
CA ALA A 115 -14.21 12.31 -22.80
C ALA A 115 -15.40 12.36 -23.77
N ASP A 116 -15.28 11.71 -24.91
CA ASP A 116 -16.38 11.56 -25.86
C ASP A 116 -17.27 10.39 -25.42
N GLU A 117 -18.18 10.69 -24.51
CA GLU A 117 -19.10 9.67 -24.00
C GLU A 117 -20.19 9.28 -24.99
N ASP A 118 -20.44 10.10 -26.00
CA ASP A 118 -21.48 9.90 -27.04
C ASP A 118 -20.93 9.30 -28.35
N GLN A 119 -19.61 9.12 -28.50
CA GLN A 119 -19.02 8.49 -29.70
C GLN A 119 -18.41 7.14 -29.35
N PRO A 120 -18.76 6.06 -30.10
CA PRO A 120 -18.03 4.80 -29.98
C PRO A 120 -16.57 5.05 -30.39
N PRO A 121 -15.59 4.43 -29.69
CA PRO A 121 -14.20 4.50 -30.12
C PRO A 121 -14.11 3.95 -31.55
N ALA A 122 -13.26 4.57 -32.37
CA ALA A 122 -12.99 4.08 -33.71
C ALA A 122 -12.61 2.59 -33.62
N SER A 123 -13.21 1.76 -34.43
CA SER A 123 -13.11 0.29 -34.40
C SER A 123 -11.69 -0.28 -34.49
N SER A 124 -10.70 0.58 -34.81
CA SER A 124 -9.31 0.22 -34.99
C SER A 124 -8.39 0.46 -33.78
N CYS A 125 -8.79 1.33 -32.82
CA CYS A 125 -7.99 1.62 -31.62
C CYS A 125 -8.90 1.92 -30.42
N PRO A 126 -9.21 0.93 -29.57
CA PRO A 126 -10.18 1.11 -28.48
C PRO A 126 -9.67 1.97 -27.33
N PHE A 127 -8.35 2.19 -27.17
CA PHE A 127 -7.76 2.96 -26.09
C PHE A 127 -6.87 4.08 -26.64
N GLN A 128 -7.41 5.29 -26.71
CA GLN A 128 -6.77 6.44 -27.33
C GLN A 128 -6.82 7.68 -26.44
N PHE A 129 -5.74 8.46 -26.47
CA PHE A 129 -5.68 9.85 -26.02
C PHE A 129 -5.40 10.78 -27.19
N GLU A 130 -5.99 11.97 -27.17
CA GLU A 130 -5.65 13.03 -28.09
C GLU A 130 -5.19 14.27 -27.28
N ILE A 131 -3.93 14.65 -27.46
CA ILE A 131 -3.38 15.90 -26.89
C ILE A 131 -3.68 17.04 -27.86
N VAL A 132 -4.41 18.04 -27.41
CA VAL A 132 -4.66 19.26 -28.18
C VAL A 132 -3.71 20.35 -27.69
N ALA A 133 -2.82 20.80 -28.55
CA ALA A 133 -1.75 21.74 -28.24
C ALA A 133 -1.63 22.82 -29.34
N SER A 134 -2.45 23.85 -29.25
CA SER A 134 -2.40 24.98 -30.20
C SER A 134 -1.09 25.79 -30.08
N ASP A 135 -0.45 25.80 -28.94
CA ASP A 135 0.82 26.47 -28.63
C ASP A 135 1.98 25.50 -28.48
N ALA A 136 2.05 24.46 -29.32
CA ALA A 136 3.07 23.41 -29.24
C ALA A 136 4.52 23.93 -29.24
N GLU A 137 4.78 25.03 -29.96
CA GLU A 137 6.10 25.68 -30.01
C GLU A 137 6.52 26.31 -28.67
N ALA A 138 5.55 26.63 -27.79
CA ALA A 138 5.83 27.25 -26.50
C ALA A 138 6.26 26.22 -25.42
N MET A 139 5.92 24.92 -25.60
CA MET A 139 6.18 23.87 -24.60
C MET A 139 6.48 22.49 -25.21
N PRO A 140 7.47 22.38 -26.14
CA PRO A 140 7.71 21.12 -26.86
C PRO A 140 8.15 19.97 -25.94
N SER A 141 8.94 20.24 -24.92
CA SER A 141 9.38 19.23 -23.95
C SER A 141 8.22 18.73 -23.09
N THR A 142 7.32 19.60 -22.67
CA THR A 142 6.11 19.24 -21.91
C THR A 142 5.20 18.30 -22.70
N ILE A 143 4.96 18.62 -23.97
CA ILE A 143 4.13 17.78 -24.85
C ILE A 143 4.78 16.42 -25.06
N ARG A 144 6.09 16.38 -25.28
CA ARG A 144 6.85 15.12 -25.43
C ARG A 144 6.74 14.26 -24.17
N VAL A 145 7.01 14.81 -22.99
CA VAL A 145 6.94 14.07 -21.72
C VAL A 145 5.51 13.63 -21.42
N PHE A 146 4.51 14.45 -21.74
CA PHE A 146 3.11 14.09 -21.58
C PHE A 146 2.71 12.95 -22.48
N ARG A 147 3.08 13.01 -23.77
CA ARG A 147 2.86 11.93 -24.75
C ARG A 147 3.49 10.61 -24.28
N GLU A 148 4.79 10.60 -23.97
CA GLU A 148 5.50 9.42 -23.51
C GLU A 148 4.86 8.81 -22.25
N SER A 149 4.39 9.68 -21.33
CA SER A 149 3.73 9.25 -20.11
C SER A 149 2.35 8.64 -20.37
N LEU A 150 1.58 9.19 -21.31
CA LEU A 150 0.28 8.64 -21.72
C LEU A 150 0.44 7.32 -22.48
N GLU A 151 1.42 7.21 -23.38
CA GLU A 151 1.74 5.96 -24.12
C GLU A 151 2.15 4.82 -23.19
N SER A 152 2.68 5.15 -21.99
CA SER A 152 3.02 4.16 -20.97
C SER A 152 1.80 3.60 -20.21
N ILE A 153 0.62 4.23 -20.32
CA ILE A 153 -0.60 3.79 -19.64
C ILE A 153 -1.10 2.49 -20.27
N ARG A 154 -1.45 1.52 -19.41
CA ARG A 154 -1.99 0.23 -19.82
C ARG A 154 -3.28 -0.08 -19.11
N ILE A 155 -4.24 -0.63 -19.86
CA ILE A 155 -5.49 -1.19 -19.35
C ILE A 155 -5.54 -2.66 -19.81
N GLY A 156 -5.37 -3.59 -18.88
CA GLY A 156 -5.12 -4.99 -19.19
C GLY A 156 -3.82 -5.14 -19.99
N SER A 157 -3.90 -5.81 -21.15
CA SER A 157 -2.78 -5.99 -22.09
C SER A 157 -2.62 -4.84 -23.09
N GLN A 158 -3.58 -3.91 -23.17
CA GLN A 158 -3.59 -2.83 -24.17
C GLN A 158 -2.80 -1.61 -23.69
N ALA A 159 -1.89 -1.12 -24.52
CA ALA A 159 -1.24 0.17 -24.35
C ALA A 159 -2.09 1.28 -24.98
N ALA A 160 -2.00 2.48 -24.44
CA ALA A 160 -2.66 3.64 -24.99
C ALA A 160 -2.01 4.06 -26.31
N HIS A 161 -2.83 4.48 -27.29
CA HIS A 161 -2.39 5.22 -28.47
C HIS A 161 -2.55 6.71 -28.21
N VAL A 162 -1.55 7.52 -28.61
CA VAL A 162 -1.58 8.97 -28.36
C VAL A 162 -1.40 9.74 -29.65
N GLU A 163 -2.39 10.57 -29.97
CA GLU A 163 -2.36 11.51 -31.08
C GLU A 163 -2.11 12.93 -30.59
N ILE A 164 -1.47 13.77 -31.41
CA ILE A 164 -1.27 15.19 -31.14
C ILE A 164 -2.01 16.00 -32.20
N ASN A 165 -2.93 16.84 -31.76
CA ASN A 165 -3.68 17.75 -32.61
C ASN A 165 -3.27 19.21 -32.31
N HIS A 166 -2.85 19.92 -33.33
CA HIS A 166 -2.48 21.33 -33.23
C HIS A 166 -3.66 22.26 -33.46
N SER A 167 -4.80 21.73 -33.88
CA SER A 167 -6.02 22.50 -34.13
C SER A 167 -6.87 22.51 -32.87
N ARG A 168 -7.24 23.74 -32.41
CA ARG A 168 -8.12 23.91 -31.26
C ARG A 168 -9.55 23.51 -31.60
N PRO A 169 -10.21 22.61 -30.89
CA PRO A 169 -11.62 22.30 -31.09
C PRO A 169 -12.51 23.52 -30.79
N ALA A 170 -13.58 23.68 -31.56
CA ALA A 170 -14.61 24.65 -31.25
C ALA A 170 -15.20 24.30 -29.87
N GLY A 171 -15.22 25.27 -28.96
CA GLY A 171 -15.76 25.07 -27.61
C GLY A 171 -14.71 24.84 -26.51
N MET A 172 -13.45 24.56 -26.80
CA MET A 172 -12.39 24.55 -25.78
C MET A 172 -12.25 25.95 -25.14
N LEU A 173 -12.16 26.01 -23.79
CA LEU A 173 -12.11 27.28 -23.06
C LEU A 173 -10.86 28.08 -23.41
N THR A 174 -11.00 29.36 -23.80
CA THR A 174 -9.89 30.27 -24.05
C THR A 174 -9.70 31.18 -22.85
N VAL A 175 -8.53 31.10 -22.21
CA VAL A 175 -8.18 31.90 -21.01
C VAL A 175 -6.96 32.77 -21.26
N CYS A 176 -5.99 32.26 -22.02
CA CYS A 176 -4.75 32.95 -22.32
C CYS A 176 -4.89 33.79 -23.62
N GLY A 177 -5.61 34.87 -23.54
CA GLY A 177 -5.78 36.01 -24.48
C GLY A 177 -5.40 35.84 -25.95
N ARG A 178 -6.11 35.00 -26.74
CA ARG A 178 -6.19 35.08 -28.21
C ARG A 178 -7.64 35.12 -28.71
N GLY A 179 -8.49 35.85 -28.02
CA GLY A 179 -9.85 36.13 -28.46
C GLY A 179 -9.96 37.53 -29.09
N GLY A 180 -10.17 37.61 -30.39
CA GLY A 180 -10.65 38.71 -31.24
C GLY A 180 -10.41 40.14 -30.77
N THR A 181 -9.78 40.96 -31.59
CA THR A 181 -9.68 42.45 -31.53
C THR A 181 -8.68 43.08 -30.54
N ALA A 182 -7.91 42.32 -29.78
CA ALA A 182 -6.88 42.90 -28.92
C ALA A 182 -5.72 43.51 -29.72
N GLY A 183 -5.31 44.73 -29.37
CA GLY A 183 -4.28 45.50 -30.04
C GLY A 183 -2.88 44.89 -29.90
N ARG A 184 -1.94 45.32 -30.76
CA ARG A 184 -0.57 44.82 -30.86
C ARG A 184 0.22 44.88 -29.52
N ALA A 185 -0.14 45.81 -28.61
CA ALA A 185 0.47 45.96 -27.27
C ALA A 185 -0.04 44.91 -26.28
N GLU A 186 -1.33 44.52 -26.34
CA GLU A 186 -1.90 43.44 -25.51
C GLU A 186 -1.42 42.05 -25.94
N ARG A 187 -1.11 41.86 -27.26
CA ARG A 187 -0.45 40.65 -27.77
C ARG A 187 0.99 40.49 -27.29
N ALA A 188 1.69 41.58 -26.96
CA ALA A 188 3.05 41.54 -26.40
C ALA A 188 3.04 41.19 -24.89
N ALA A 189 2.02 41.65 -24.15
CA ALA A 189 1.83 41.28 -22.73
C ALA A 189 1.35 39.84 -22.54
N ALA A 190 0.59 39.27 -23.50
CA ALA A 190 0.16 37.87 -23.51
C ALA A 190 1.29 36.86 -23.80
N LYS A 191 2.51 37.32 -24.04
CA LYS A 191 3.67 36.49 -24.37
C LYS A 191 4.36 35.82 -23.17
N SER A 192 3.92 36.08 -21.94
CA SER A 192 4.65 35.55 -20.77
C SER A 192 3.79 34.64 -19.91
N GLY A 193 3.96 33.33 -20.08
CA GLY A 193 3.79 32.38 -19.01
C GLY A 193 2.46 31.64 -18.87
N CYS A 194 1.40 31.90 -19.66
CA CYS A 194 0.19 31.06 -19.67
C CYS A 194 0.14 30.15 -20.89
N CYS A 195 0.00 28.84 -20.66
CA CYS A 195 -0.17 27.85 -21.72
C CYS A 195 -1.44 27.01 -21.49
N GLU A 196 -2.04 26.56 -22.58
CA GLU A 196 -3.25 25.74 -22.56
C GLU A 196 -3.01 24.41 -23.27
N LEU A 197 -3.44 23.32 -22.62
CA LEU A 197 -3.47 21.97 -23.18
C LEU A 197 -4.88 21.42 -23.11
N GLY A 198 -5.30 20.73 -24.15
CA GLY A 198 -6.48 19.88 -24.13
C GLY A 198 -6.07 18.41 -24.06
N LEU A 199 -6.85 17.59 -23.37
CA LEU A 199 -6.73 16.14 -23.36
C LEU A 199 -8.09 15.50 -23.57
N ARG A 200 -8.25 14.84 -24.71
CA ARG A 200 -9.40 13.99 -24.99
C ARG A 200 -9.09 12.55 -24.60
N VAL A 201 -10.00 11.90 -23.88
CA VAL A 201 -9.83 10.56 -23.33
C VAL A 201 -10.91 9.64 -23.89
N SER A 202 -10.53 8.53 -24.51
CA SER A 202 -11.50 7.50 -24.90
C SER A 202 -12.17 6.89 -23.68
N PRO A 203 -13.52 6.71 -23.67
CA PRO A 203 -14.27 6.25 -22.50
C PRO A 203 -14.16 4.73 -22.29
N VAL A 204 -12.94 4.17 -22.28
CA VAL A 204 -12.63 2.73 -22.10
C VAL A 204 -13.08 2.17 -20.75
N TYR A 205 -13.41 3.05 -19.82
CA TYR A 205 -13.92 2.72 -18.49
C TYR A 205 -15.42 2.48 -18.46
N ARG A 206 -16.10 2.45 -19.63
CA ARG A 206 -17.54 2.19 -19.75
C ARG A 206 -17.81 1.09 -20.77
N ASP A 207 -18.83 0.31 -20.47
CA ASP A 207 -19.45 -0.56 -21.46
C ASP A 207 -20.16 0.29 -22.54
N GLN A 208 -19.85 0.04 -23.80
CA GLN A 208 -20.38 0.83 -24.92
C GLN A 208 -21.88 0.65 -25.14
N ALA A 209 -22.41 -0.53 -24.82
CA ALA A 209 -23.81 -0.85 -25.07
C ALA A 209 -24.72 -0.36 -23.93
N SER A 210 -24.29 -0.52 -22.68
CA SER A 210 -25.09 -0.20 -21.50
C SER A 210 -24.74 1.14 -20.87
N GLY A 211 -23.58 1.74 -21.21
CA GLY A 211 -23.04 2.92 -20.53
C GLY A 211 -22.57 2.65 -19.10
N THR A 212 -22.60 1.39 -18.65
CA THR A 212 -22.22 1.01 -17.28
C THR A 212 -20.70 1.19 -17.07
N PRO A 213 -20.26 1.90 -16.02
CA PRO A 213 -18.84 2.07 -15.77
C PRO A 213 -18.19 0.75 -15.29
N PHE A 214 -16.93 0.55 -15.67
CA PHE A 214 -16.04 -0.46 -15.13
C PHE A 214 -15.18 0.17 -14.00
N PRO A 215 -15.54 -0.01 -12.72
CA PRO A 215 -14.92 0.73 -11.62
C PRO A 215 -13.40 0.52 -11.50
N LEU A 216 -12.93 -0.72 -11.70
CA LEU A 216 -11.50 -1.04 -11.64
C LEU A 216 -10.71 -0.39 -12.78
N VAL A 217 -11.28 -0.38 -13.99
CA VAL A 217 -10.66 0.28 -15.16
C VAL A 217 -10.57 1.79 -14.93
N LEU A 218 -11.67 2.41 -14.48
CA LEU A 218 -11.71 3.84 -14.16
C LEU A 218 -10.69 4.20 -13.08
N GLN A 219 -10.60 3.42 -12.01
CA GLN A 219 -9.65 3.64 -10.92
C GLN A 219 -8.20 3.55 -11.41
N ASN A 220 -7.88 2.53 -12.20
CA ASN A 220 -6.54 2.36 -12.76
C ASN A 220 -6.19 3.53 -13.71
N LEU A 221 -7.12 3.90 -14.59
CA LEU A 221 -6.95 5.03 -15.49
C LEU A 221 -6.73 6.34 -14.72
N ARG A 222 -7.54 6.63 -13.71
CA ARG A 222 -7.40 7.83 -12.86
C ARG A 222 -6.01 7.93 -12.24
N ARG A 223 -5.48 6.84 -11.70
CA ARG A 223 -4.15 6.81 -11.08
C ARG A 223 -3.04 7.06 -12.08
N GLN A 224 -3.05 6.37 -13.21
CA GLN A 224 -2.02 6.50 -14.25
C GLN A 224 -2.09 7.87 -14.92
N LEU A 225 -3.28 8.39 -15.21
CA LEU A 225 -3.49 9.71 -15.78
C LEU A 225 -3.01 10.83 -14.83
N ALA A 226 -3.32 10.72 -13.54
CA ALA A 226 -2.82 11.67 -12.54
C ALA A 226 -1.29 11.75 -12.52
N LEU A 227 -0.61 10.61 -12.64
CA LEU A 227 0.86 10.59 -12.73
C LEU A 227 1.37 11.22 -14.03
N ALA A 228 0.73 10.94 -15.17
CA ALA A 228 1.09 11.51 -16.47
C ALA A 228 0.92 13.04 -16.48
N LEU A 229 -0.20 13.54 -15.95
CA LEU A 229 -0.45 14.98 -15.78
C LEU A 229 0.61 15.65 -14.90
N ARG A 230 0.95 15.05 -13.77
CA ARG A 230 1.97 15.58 -12.85
C ARG A 230 3.36 15.60 -13.47
N LYS A 231 3.71 14.60 -14.29
CA LYS A 231 4.98 14.60 -15.06
C LYS A 231 5.01 15.75 -16.07
N ALA A 232 3.93 15.96 -16.82
CA ALA A 232 3.82 17.06 -17.75
C ALA A 232 3.91 18.43 -17.04
N ILE A 233 3.23 18.59 -15.90
CA ILE A 233 3.27 19.81 -15.07
C ILE A 233 4.68 20.04 -14.52
N ALA A 234 5.36 19.00 -14.06
CA ALA A 234 6.73 19.07 -13.54
C ALA A 234 7.71 19.52 -14.64
N GLU A 235 7.60 18.98 -15.84
CA GLU A 235 8.41 19.38 -17.00
C GLU A 235 8.13 20.83 -17.39
N PHE A 236 6.84 21.22 -17.46
CA PHE A 236 6.45 22.60 -17.76
C PHE A 236 7.08 23.60 -16.78
N THR A 237 7.09 23.26 -15.48
CA THR A 237 7.63 24.13 -14.43
C THR A 237 9.15 24.07 -14.28
N GLY A 238 9.79 22.96 -14.66
CA GLY A 238 11.24 22.75 -14.56
C GLY A 238 12.06 23.43 -15.66
N GLY A 239 11.45 23.74 -16.80
CA GLY A 239 12.11 24.37 -17.96
C GLY A 239 12.56 25.83 -17.75
N GLN A 240 12.22 26.46 -16.62
CA GLN A 240 12.66 27.81 -16.28
C GLN A 240 13.70 27.82 -15.15
N GLN A 241 14.87 28.36 -15.41
CA GLN A 241 16.15 28.25 -14.72
C GLN A 241 16.23 28.73 -13.25
N HIS A 242 15.15 29.11 -12.56
CA HIS A 242 15.25 29.78 -11.25
C HIS A 242 14.45 29.17 -10.10
N GLN A 243 13.74 28.07 -10.29
CA GLN A 243 13.09 27.37 -9.16
C GLN A 243 13.76 26.02 -8.90
N LYS A 244 14.00 25.69 -7.61
CA LYS A 244 14.41 24.35 -7.20
C LYS A 244 13.46 23.34 -7.83
N GLN A 245 13.99 22.43 -8.65
CA GLN A 245 13.26 21.38 -9.32
C GLN A 245 12.41 20.63 -8.29
N ARG A 246 11.09 20.80 -8.34
CA ARG A 246 10.17 20.11 -7.45
C ARG A 246 9.95 18.70 -7.99
N HIS A 247 9.97 17.71 -7.12
CA HIS A 247 9.65 16.34 -7.52
C HIS A 247 8.19 16.28 -8.05
N VAL A 248 7.96 15.43 -9.07
CA VAL A 248 6.65 15.23 -9.73
C VAL A 248 5.51 15.04 -8.71
N ASP A 249 5.74 14.23 -7.68
CA ASP A 249 4.75 13.95 -6.64
C ASP A 249 4.32 15.20 -5.86
N ALA A 250 5.19 16.23 -5.77
CA ALA A 250 4.87 17.47 -5.08
C ALA A 250 3.71 18.26 -5.71
N PHE A 251 3.28 17.93 -6.92
CA PHE A 251 2.12 18.54 -7.59
C PHE A 251 0.79 17.84 -7.25
N GLY A 252 0.83 16.66 -6.62
CA GLY A 252 -0.37 15.96 -6.17
C GLY A 252 -1.08 16.61 -4.97
N PRO A 253 -2.29 16.12 -4.61
CA PRO A 253 -3.03 16.59 -3.43
C PRO A 253 -2.21 16.44 -2.15
N SER A 254 -2.18 17.49 -1.32
CA SER A 254 -1.42 17.53 -0.05
C SER A 254 -2.31 17.46 1.19
N SER A 255 -3.61 17.30 1.02
CA SER A 255 -4.55 17.36 2.13
C SER A 255 -5.18 16.01 2.42
N PHE A 256 -5.01 15.57 3.66
CA PHE A 256 -5.77 14.46 4.21
C PHE A 256 -7.22 14.94 4.50
N VAL A 257 -8.16 14.56 3.67
CA VAL A 257 -9.55 15.04 3.73
C VAL A 257 -10.31 14.24 4.79
N LYS A 258 -11.25 14.89 5.51
CA LYS A 258 -12.10 14.22 6.52
C LYS A 258 -12.75 12.93 6.00
N ALA A 259 -13.20 12.90 4.75
CA ALA A 259 -13.79 11.70 4.13
C ALA A 259 -12.78 10.52 4.08
N VAL A 260 -11.52 10.79 3.74
CA VAL A 260 -10.44 9.78 3.77
C VAL A 260 -10.25 9.25 5.20
N GLY A 261 -10.21 10.13 6.21
CA GLY A 261 -10.05 9.73 7.60
C GLY A 261 -11.19 8.85 8.13
N VAL A 262 -12.43 9.07 7.67
CA VAL A 262 -13.58 8.21 8.03
C VAL A 262 -13.45 6.81 7.42
N ILE A 263 -13.04 6.72 6.16
CA ILE A 263 -12.86 5.45 5.44
C ILE A 263 -11.71 4.67 6.06
N ASP A 264 -10.57 5.31 6.26
CA ASP A 264 -9.39 4.77 6.94
C ASP A 264 -9.74 4.20 8.33
N GLN A 265 -10.50 4.96 9.12
CA GLN A 265 -10.95 4.52 10.44
C GLN A 265 -11.84 3.28 10.36
N ARG A 266 -12.84 3.25 9.45
CA ARG A 266 -13.75 2.11 9.30
C ARG A 266 -13.04 0.84 8.85
N LEU A 267 -12.08 0.95 7.92
CA LEU A 267 -11.24 -0.19 7.52
C LEU A 267 -10.42 -0.72 8.71
N CYS A 268 -9.84 0.19 9.49
CA CYS A 268 -9.10 -0.16 10.70
C CYS A 268 -9.98 -0.89 11.72
N GLU A 269 -11.19 -0.37 12.01
CA GLU A 269 -12.14 -0.97 12.94
C GLU A 269 -12.55 -2.41 12.54
N VAL A 270 -12.73 -2.66 11.23
CA VAL A 270 -13.01 -4.02 10.75
C VAL A 270 -11.77 -4.91 10.91
N SER A 271 -10.59 -4.43 10.51
CA SER A 271 -9.33 -5.17 10.59
C SER A 271 -8.97 -5.54 12.05
N GLU A 272 -9.19 -4.65 13.01
CA GLU A 272 -8.89 -4.86 14.44
C GLU A 272 -9.97 -5.67 15.19
N SER A 273 -11.12 -5.98 14.57
CA SER A 273 -12.20 -6.71 15.22
C SER A 273 -11.93 -8.22 15.35
N TYR A 274 -10.91 -8.75 14.71
CA TYR A 274 -10.48 -10.16 14.79
C TYR A 274 -8.96 -10.27 14.68
N ASP A 275 -8.41 -11.39 15.14
CA ASP A 275 -7.00 -11.76 14.93
C ASP A 275 -6.96 -13.02 14.05
N PHE A 276 -6.60 -12.83 12.78
CA PHE A 276 -6.62 -13.89 11.77
C PHE A 276 -5.76 -15.10 12.16
N LEU A 277 -4.52 -14.84 12.59
CA LEU A 277 -3.59 -15.91 12.91
C LEU A 277 -3.95 -16.63 14.22
N MET A 278 -4.42 -15.88 15.20
CA MET A 278 -4.87 -16.47 16.47
C MET A 278 -6.06 -17.41 16.25
N GLN A 279 -6.99 -17.04 15.35
CA GLN A 279 -8.15 -17.89 15.02
C GLN A 279 -7.75 -19.16 14.28
N LEU A 280 -6.71 -19.11 13.44
CA LEU A 280 -6.16 -20.27 12.72
C LEU A 280 -5.18 -21.09 13.56
N THR A 281 -4.83 -20.68 14.78
CA THR A 281 -3.90 -21.41 15.64
C THR A 281 -4.66 -22.37 16.56
N PRO A 282 -4.40 -23.70 16.47
CA PRO A 282 -5.08 -24.67 17.30
C PRO A 282 -4.74 -24.48 18.78
N VAL A 283 -5.72 -24.68 19.66
CA VAL A 283 -5.55 -24.56 21.11
C VAL A 283 -5.08 -25.85 21.76
N ASN A 284 -5.18 -26.99 21.07
CA ASN A 284 -4.84 -28.32 21.56
C ASN A 284 -3.52 -28.89 20.97
N SER A 285 -2.56 -28.03 20.62
CA SER A 285 -1.32 -28.45 19.95
C SER A 285 -0.50 -29.46 20.76
N ALA A 286 -0.51 -29.38 22.10
CA ALA A 286 0.18 -30.33 22.96
C ALA A 286 -0.48 -31.72 22.91
N GLN A 287 -1.80 -31.80 23.09
CA GLN A 287 -2.57 -33.07 23.00
C GLN A 287 -2.48 -33.66 21.58
N ALA A 288 -2.48 -32.80 20.54
CA ALA A 288 -2.31 -33.27 19.18
C ALA A 288 -0.93 -33.90 18.95
N TRP A 289 0.11 -33.38 19.58
CA TRP A 289 1.44 -34.02 19.55
C TRP A 289 1.44 -35.40 20.23
N GLU A 290 0.90 -35.51 21.46
CA GLU A 290 0.81 -36.74 22.20
C GLU A 290 0.05 -37.82 21.41
N GLY A 291 -1.13 -37.51 20.90
CA GLY A 291 -1.90 -38.45 20.09
C GLY A 291 -1.24 -38.81 18.76
N PHE A 292 -0.46 -37.89 18.15
CA PHE A 292 0.32 -38.19 16.96
C PHE A 292 1.46 -39.17 17.25
N GLN A 293 2.14 -39.04 18.39
CA GLN A 293 3.13 -40.00 18.86
C GLN A 293 2.50 -41.37 19.17
N GLU A 294 1.35 -41.42 19.87
CA GLU A 294 0.63 -42.64 20.16
C GLU A 294 0.23 -43.41 18.89
N SER A 295 -0.13 -42.67 17.82
CA SER A 295 -0.42 -43.25 16.50
C SER A 295 0.83 -43.73 15.75
N ARG A 296 2.02 -43.63 16.35
CA ARG A 296 3.32 -43.86 15.71
C ARG A 296 3.52 -42.98 14.48
N TYR A 297 3.19 -41.68 14.62
CA TYR A 297 3.32 -40.65 13.60
C TYR A 297 2.49 -40.89 12.32
N ARG A 298 1.37 -41.62 12.41
CA ARG A 298 0.52 -41.94 11.26
C ARG A 298 -0.68 -41.03 11.10
N THR A 299 -1.32 -40.67 12.23
CA THR A 299 -2.61 -39.97 12.22
C THR A 299 -2.56 -38.74 13.11
N LEU A 300 -2.76 -37.57 12.53
CA LEU A 300 -2.91 -36.35 13.30
C LEU A 300 -4.29 -36.34 13.97
N PRO A 301 -4.38 -36.14 15.30
CA PRO A 301 -5.65 -35.95 15.97
C PRO A 301 -6.37 -34.69 15.49
N PRO A 302 -7.71 -34.61 15.66
CA PRO A 302 -8.47 -33.41 15.30
C PRO A 302 -7.93 -32.18 16.01
N LEU A 303 -7.74 -31.10 15.23
CA LEU A 303 -7.30 -29.81 15.73
C LEU A 303 -8.52 -29.00 16.19
N ILE A 304 -8.40 -28.36 17.35
CA ILE A 304 -9.47 -27.56 17.97
C ILE A 304 -9.08 -26.08 17.85
N TYR A 305 -9.98 -25.28 17.32
CA TYR A 305 -9.79 -23.84 17.11
C TYR A 305 -10.67 -23.01 18.03
N ARG A 306 -10.26 -21.76 18.27
CA ARG A 306 -11.05 -20.79 19.04
C ARG A 306 -12.34 -20.45 18.34
N HIS A 307 -13.38 -20.18 19.11
CA HIS A 307 -14.61 -19.61 18.56
C HIS A 307 -14.35 -18.22 18.01
N LEU A 308 -14.97 -17.91 16.87
CA LEU A 308 -14.91 -16.57 16.28
C LEU A 308 -15.68 -15.57 17.16
N PRO A 309 -15.11 -14.39 17.45
CA PRO A 309 -15.81 -13.36 18.22
C PRO A 309 -17.01 -12.78 17.47
N TYR A 310 -16.99 -12.82 16.14
CA TYR A 310 -18.04 -12.32 15.25
C TYR A 310 -18.26 -13.27 14.07
N HIS A 311 -19.49 -13.28 13.56
CA HIS A 311 -19.78 -14.02 12.33
C HIS A 311 -19.10 -13.34 11.12
N PRO A 312 -18.28 -14.04 10.32
CA PRO A 312 -17.52 -13.44 9.22
C PRO A 312 -18.38 -12.67 8.21
N ASN A 313 -19.58 -13.18 7.88
CA ASN A 313 -20.48 -12.50 6.95
C ASN A 313 -20.99 -11.15 7.50
N LEU A 314 -21.11 -10.97 8.82
CA LEU A 314 -21.45 -9.68 9.41
C LEU A 314 -20.32 -8.67 9.22
N LEU A 315 -19.07 -9.10 9.42
CA LEU A 315 -17.89 -8.25 9.18
C LEU A 315 -17.74 -7.92 7.69
N LYS A 316 -17.99 -8.87 6.78
CA LYS A 316 -18.00 -8.61 5.33
C LYS A 316 -19.05 -7.56 4.95
N ARG A 317 -20.27 -7.62 5.51
CA ARG A 317 -21.29 -6.56 5.28
C ARG A 317 -20.81 -5.19 5.74
N ARG A 318 -20.15 -5.10 6.90
CA ARG A 318 -19.54 -3.85 7.38
C ARG A 318 -18.43 -3.37 6.47
N LEU A 319 -17.60 -4.28 5.99
CA LEU A 319 -16.49 -4.01 5.09
C LEU A 319 -16.98 -3.41 3.76
N PHE A 320 -17.95 -4.05 3.11
CA PHE A 320 -18.49 -3.60 1.82
C PHE A 320 -19.46 -2.41 1.91
N ALA A 321 -19.87 -2.01 3.14
CA ALA A 321 -20.56 -0.75 3.37
C ALA A 321 -19.61 0.46 3.46
N ILE A 322 -18.29 0.26 3.30
CA ILE A 322 -17.29 1.33 3.28
C ILE A 322 -17.19 1.85 1.85
N GLU A 323 -17.62 3.09 1.63
CA GLU A 323 -17.70 3.72 0.30
C GLU A 323 -16.34 4.29 -0.12
N ILE A 324 -15.38 3.40 -0.48
CA ILE A 324 -14.02 3.79 -0.90
C ILE A 324 -14.05 4.67 -2.16
N GLU A 325 -15.09 4.57 -2.98
CA GLU A 325 -15.32 5.39 -4.18
C GLU A 325 -15.40 6.89 -3.90
N ARG A 326 -15.68 7.27 -2.65
CA ARG A 326 -15.65 8.67 -2.21
C ARG A 326 -14.25 9.25 -2.03
N VAL A 327 -13.21 8.42 -2.12
CA VAL A 327 -11.81 8.85 -2.04
C VAL A 327 -11.40 9.42 -3.39
N GLU A 328 -11.25 10.74 -3.46
CA GLU A 328 -10.82 11.44 -4.69
C GLU A 328 -9.34 11.17 -4.99
N ASP A 329 -8.51 10.96 -3.97
CA ASP A 329 -7.09 10.66 -4.09
C ASP A 329 -6.84 9.24 -4.61
N PRO A 330 -6.27 9.05 -5.80
CA PRO A 330 -6.14 7.73 -6.42
C PRO A 330 -5.15 6.81 -5.69
N THR A 331 -4.12 7.35 -5.07
CA THR A 331 -3.14 6.58 -4.29
C THR A 331 -3.76 6.04 -3.01
N LEU A 332 -4.48 6.88 -2.27
CA LEU A 332 -5.17 6.44 -1.06
C LEU A 332 -6.33 5.49 -1.36
N ALA A 333 -7.09 5.74 -2.44
CA ALA A 333 -8.15 4.83 -2.89
C ALA A 333 -7.57 3.44 -3.21
N TYR A 334 -6.45 3.38 -3.92
CA TYR A 334 -5.77 2.13 -4.26
C TYR A 334 -5.36 1.34 -3.00
N LEU A 335 -4.70 1.99 -2.03
CA LEU A 335 -4.28 1.35 -0.78
C LEU A 335 -5.48 0.84 0.04
N PHE A 336 -6.60 1.55 0.02
CA PHE A 336 -7.82 1.12 0.72
C PHE A 336 -8.52 -0.06 0.03
N TRP A 337 -8.53 -0.09 -1.31
CA TRP A 337 -9.07 -1.20 -2.08
C TRP A 337 -8.27 -2.49 -1.85
N GLU A 338 -6.94 -2.42 -1.90
CA GLU A 338 -6.09 -3.57 -1.58
C GLU A 338 -6.34 -4.10 -0.17
N LYS A 339 -6.47 -3.18 0.81
CA LYS A 339 -6.76 -3.59 2.19
C LYS A 339 -8.14 -4.20 2.36
N GLN A 340 -9.15 -3.66 1.67
CA GLN A 340 -10.51 -4.23 1.69
C GLN A 340 -10.50 -5.65 1.13
N ASP A 341 -9.79 -5.89 0.02
CA ASP A 341 -9.66 -7.20 -0.61
C ASP A 341 -8.93 -8.21 0.30
N GLU A 342 -7.84 -7.79 0.96
CA GLU A 342 -7.15 -8.63 1.95
C GLU A 342 -8.07 -9.04 3.11
N ILE A 343 -8.79 -8.08 3.70
CA ILE A 343 -9.73 -8.35 4.80
C ILE A 343 -10.84 -9.31 4.33
N ASP A 344 -11.36 -9.12 3.12
CA ASP A 344 -12.39 -10.02 2.55
C ASP A 344 -11.89 -11.45 2.42
N ARG A 345 -10.66 -11.65 1.94
CA ARG A 345 -10.01 -12.97 1.82
C ARG A 345 -9.78 -13.61 3.18
N GLN A 346 -9.30 -12.86 4.18
CA GLN A 346 -9.12 -13.35 5.55
C GLN A 346 -10.45 -13.79 6.16
N LEU A 347 -11.51 -12.98 6.03
CA LEU A 347 -12.84 -13.33 6.53
C LEU A 347 -13.45 -14.52 5.79
N THR A 348 -13.15 -14.69 4.50
CA THR A 348 -13.55 -15.87 3.72
C THR A 348 -12.90 -17.12 4.29
N ALA A 349 -11.59 -17.10 4.50
CA ALA A 349 -10.85 -18.23 5.05
C ALA A 349 -11.36 -18.61 6.47
N LEU A 350 -11.63 -17.62 7.33
CA LEU A 350 -12.20 -17.85 8.66
C LEU A 350 -13.62 -18.44 8.61
N ARG A 351 -14.46 -18.00 7.68
CA ARG A 351 -15.79 -18.57 7.47
C ARG A 351 -15.69 -20.05 7.07
N ASP A 352 -14.79 -20.34 6.12
CA ASP A 352 -14.65 -21.70 5.58
C ASP A 352 -14.04 -22.67 6.59
N LEU A 353 -13.24 -22.17 7.55
CA LEU A 353 -12.74 -22.96 8.69
C LEU A 353 -13.86 -23.43 9.63
N HIS A 354 -14.88 -22.61 9.85
CA HIS A 354 -15.94 -22.86 10.84
C HIS A 354 -17.28 -23.33 10.24
N HIS A 355 -17.33 -23.63 8.94
CA HIS A 355 -18.51 -24.20 8.28
C HIS A 355 -18.28 -25.66 7.88
N PRO A 356 -18.62 -26.64 8.75
CA PRO A 356 -18.44 -28.06 8.48
C PRO A 356 -19.41 -28.63 7.41
N GLU A 357 -20.44 -27.88 7.01
CA GLU A 357 -21.50 -28.38 6.13
C GLU A 357 -21.08 -28.58 4.65
N VAL A 358 -19.84 -28.34 4.30
CA VAL A 358 -19.31 -28.50 2.92
C VAL A 358 -18.32 -29.66 2.84
N ALA A 359 -18.29 -30.54 3.83
CA ALA A 359 -17.49 -31.76 3.81
C ALA A 359 -18.16 -32.84 2.93
N VAL A 360 -18.03 -32.71 1.62
CA VAL A 360 -18.25 -33.82 0.69
C VAL A 360 -16.89 -34.25 0.15
N GLY A 361 -16.22 -35.18 0.91
CA GLY A 361 -14.95 -35.80 0.56
C GLY A 361 -13.72 -35.18 1.26
N GLU A 362 -12.75 -36.00 1.63
CA GLU A 362 -11.51 -35.66 2.35
C GLU A 362 -10.68 -34.52 1.72
N TYR A 363 -10.86 -34.24 0.45
CA TYR A 363 -10.14 -33.21 -0.33
C TYR A 363 -10.81 -31.84 -0.36
N SER A 364 -12.11 -31.70 -0.03
CA SER A 364 -12.85 -30.48 -0.29
C SER A 364 -12.70 -29.40 0.80
N GLN A 365 -12.48 -29.76 2.05
CA GLN A 365 -12.24 -28.76 3.13
C GLN A 365 -10.85 -28.16 3.07
N GLN A 366 -9.83 -28.99 2.80
CA GLN A 366 -8.45 -28.52 2.64
C GLN A 366 -8.32 -27.54 1.47
N SER A 367 -9.07 -27.73 0.38
CA SER A 367 -8.96 -26.91 -0.81
C SER A 367 -9.43 -25.46 -0.62
N LYS A 368 -10.44 -25.17 0.23
CA LYS A 368 -11.01 -23.81 0.37
C LYS A 368 -10.15 -22.89 1.22
N VAL A 369 -9.70 -23.34 2.38
CA VAL A 369 -8.81 -22.54 3.23
C VAL A 369 -7.43 -22.40 2.58
N LEU A 370 -6.93 -23.46 1.94
CA LEU A 370 -5.70 -23.40 1.18
C LEU A 370 -5.81 -22.41 0.02
N LEU A 371 -6.90 -22.40 -0.74
CA LEU A 371 -7.13 -21.40 -1.81
C LEU A 371 -7.15 -19.98 -1.26
N GLY A 372 -7.79 -19.74 -0.12
CA GLY A 372 -7.77 -18.45 0.56
C GLY A 372 -6.35 -18.05 0.99
N SER A 373 -5.58 -18.98 1.52
CA SER A 373 -4.19 -18.77 1.92
C SER A 373 -3.27 -18.48 0.73
N LEU A 374 -3.44 -19.20 -0.38
CA LEU A 374 -2.73 -18.93 -1.64
C LEU A 374 -3.04 -17.54 -2.21
N GLN A 375 -4.26 -17.04 -2.02
CA GLN A 375 -4.61 -15.68 -2.42
C GLN A 375 -4.00 -14.60 -1.51
N LEU A 376 -3.74 -14.91 -0.24
CA LEU A 376 -3.15 -13.98 0.74
C LEU A 376 -1.62 -13.94 0.66
N TYR A 377 -0.97 -15.11 0.62
CA TYR A 377 0.48 -15.23 0.76
C TYR A 377 1.18 -15.85 -0.47
N GLY A 378 0.42 -16.30 -1.45
CA GLY A 378 0.95 -16.99 -2.63
C GLY A 378 1.37 -18.43 -2.37
N ALA A 379 1.84 -19.09 -3.43
CA ALA A 379 2.57 -20.35 -3.39
C ALA A 379 4.08 -20.06 -3.36
N PRO A 380 4.93 -20.98 -2.90
CA PRO A 380 6.37 -20.83 -3.01
C PRO A 380 6.79 -20.92 -4.48
N GLU A 381 7.48 -19.89 -4.97
CA GLU A 381 8.08 -19.83 -6.30
C GLU A 381 9.23 -20.85 -6.40
N HIS A 382 9.52 -21.29 -7.62
CA HIS A 382 10.59 -22.27 -7.86
C HIS A 382 11.95 -21.79 -7.33
N SER A 383 12.28 -20.52 -7.50
CA SER A 383 13.51 -19.89 -6.98
C SER A 383 13.59 -19.97 -5.45
N LEU A 384 12.47 -19.73 -4.75
CA LEU A 384 12.41 -19.80 -3.29
C LEU A 384 12.57 -21.25 -2.80
N VAL A 385 11.96 -22.22 -3.49
CA VAL A 385 12.12 -23.66 -3.17
C VAL A 385 13.56 -24.10 -3.39
N THR A 386 14.19 -23.70 -4.49
CA THR A 386 15.60 -23.96 -4.78
C THR A 386 16.50 -23.37 -3.70
N MET A 387 16.32 -22.10 -3.35
CA MET A 387 17.06 -21.44 -2.27
C MET A 387 16.91 -22.20 -0.93
N ALA A 388 15.68 -22.58 -0.58
CA ALA A 388 15.43 -23.33 0.67
C ALA A 388 16.14 -24.70 0.68
N THR A 389 16.17 -25.38 -0.45
CA THR A 389 16.89 -26.65 -0.62
C THR A 389 18.39 -26.45 -0.47
N GLU A 390 18.96 -25.46 -1.17
CA GLU A 390 20.39 -25.14 -1.07
C GLU A 390 20.81 -24.74 0.35
N ILE A 391 19.97 -24.01 1.08
CA ILE A 391 20.25 -23.69 2.50
C ILE A 391 20.36 -24.97 3.32
N LEU A 392 19.45 -25.94 3.13
CA LEU A 392 19.48 -27.18 3.90
C LEU A 392 20.66 -28.08 3.53
N GLU A 393 21.13 -28.04 2.28
CA GLU A 393 22.29 -28.79 1.81
C GLU A 393 23.62 -28.15 2.24
N ARG A 394 23.78 -26.84 2.11
CA ARG A 394 25.03 -26.13 2.37
C ARG A 394 25.24 -25.72 3.82
N VAL A 395 24.15 -25.47 4.57
CA VAL A 395 24.21 -25.12 5.98
C VAL A 395 24.01 -26.39 6.83
N PRO A 396 25.07 -27.02 7.34
CA PRO A 396 24.92 -28.27 8.09
C PRO A 396 24.12 -28.06 9.37
N ALA A 397 23.40 -29.11 9.80
CA ALA A 397 22.84 -29.14 11.14
C ALA A 397 23.98 -28.95 12.15
N ALA A 398 23.75 -28.18 13.21
CA ALA A 398 24.73 -28.08 14.27
C ALA A 398 25.05 -29.50 14.78
N ASP A 399 26.33 -29.87 14.84
CA ASP A 399 26.75 -31.20 15.22
C ASP A 399 26.27 -31.53 16.64
N ASP A 400 25.28 -32.39 16.76
CA ASP A 400 24.82 -32.97 18.04
C ASP A 400 25.91 -33.80 18.73
N SER A 401 27.05 -34.07 18.05
CA SER A 401 28.17 -34.80 18.62
C SER A 401 28.83 -34.06 19.79
N VAL A 402 28.80 -32.72 19.80
CA VAL A 402 29.28 -31.91 20.93
C VAL A 402 28.26 -31.90 22.07
N ALA A 403 26.97 -32.06 21.79
CA ALA A 403 25.91 -32.16 22.79
C ALA A 403 25.86 -33.56 23.47
N LYS A 404 26.30 -34.61 22.77
CA LYS A 404 26.32 -36.00 23.33
C LYS A 404 27.50 -36.27 24.24
N SER A 405 28.53 -35.45 24.28
CA SER A 405 29.68 -35.66 25.18
C SER A 405 29.50 -35.09 26.59
N SER A 406 28.40 -34.38 26.87
CA SER A 406 28.09 -33.89 28.21
C SER A 406 26.78 -34.46 28.74
N ARG A 407 26.84 -35.74 29.12
CA ARG A 407 25.83 -36.37 30.01
C ARG A 407 25.90 -35.71 31.39
N THR A 408 25.22 -34.58 31.55
CA THR A 408 24.71 -34.11 32.84
C THR A 408 23.55 -33.16 32.56
N ASP A 409 22.34 -33.65 32.76
CA ASP A 409 21.04 -32.96 32.59
C ASP A 409 20.85 -31.66 33.40
N GLN A 410 21.81 -31.29 34.25
CA GLN A 410 21.74 -30.11 35.11
C GLN A 410 22.45 -28.86 34.55
N ARG A 411 23.20 -28.93 33.44
CA ARG A 411 23.91 -27.76 32.87
C ARG A 411 23.14 -26.98 31.80
N ASP A 412 22.05 -27.50 31.29
CA ASP A 412 21.31 -26.84 30.20
C ASP A 412 20.34 -25.77 30.70
N ASP A 413 19.84 -25.90 31.94
CA ASP A 413 18.90 -24.93 32.55
C ASP A 413 19.57 -23.56 32.82
N SER A 414 20.90 -23.52 33.04
CA SER A 414 21.66 -22.25 33.21
C SER A 414 21.80 -21.42 31.93
N ARG A 415 21.49 -21.99 30.76
CA ARG A 415 21.57 -21.33 29.45
C ARG A 415 20.22 -20.79 28.94
N ARG A 416 19.13 -21.06 29.66
CA ARG A 416 17.79 -20.60 29.31
C ARG A 416 17.26 -19.60 30.35
N ILE A 417 16.30 -18.77 29.97
CA ILE A 417 15.60 -17.85 30.88
C ILE A 417 14.10 -18.13 30.83
N SER A 418 13.42 -17.87 31.95
CA SER A 418 11.96 -17.99 32.06
C SER A 418 11.23 -16.83 31.37
N ALA A 419 9.89 -16.95 31.27
CA ALA A 419 9.01 -15.90 30.79
C ALA A 419 9.17 -14.59 31.60
N GLU A 420 9.27 -14.68 32.93
CA GLU A 420 9.41 -13.53 33.83
C GLU A 420 10.74 -12.81 33.64
N GLN A 421 11.83 -13.59 33.52
CA GLN A 421 13.17 -13.04 33.29
C GLN A 421 13.24 -12.34 31.93
N PHE A 422 12.64 -12.93 30.90
CA PHE A 422 12.56 -12.31 29.58
C PHE A 422 11.69 -11.05 29.62
N ALA A 423 10.55 -11.07 30.32
CA ALA A 423 9.68 -9.92 30.49
C ALA A 423 10.39 -8.74 31.14
N GLU A 424 11.24 -8.98 32.16
CA GLU A 424 12.04 -7.92 32.79
C GLU A 424 13.04 -7.30 31.83
N ILE A 425 13.74 -8.12 31.04
CA ILE A 425 14.69 -7.64 30.02
C ILE A 425 13.95 -6.85 28.93
N ALA A 426 12.79 -7.34 28.50
CA ALA A 426 11.96 -6.69 27.50
C ALA A 426 11.47 -5.31 27.97
N ARG A 427 11.02 -5.17 29.24
CA ARG A 427 10.64 -3.86 29.81
C ARG A 427 11.80 -2.87 29.78
N LYS A 428 13.00 -3.28 30.18
CA LYS A 428 14.21 -2.43 30.09
C LYS A 428 14.55 -2.04 28.65
N HIS A 429 14.24 -2.90 27.70
CA HIS A 429 14.43 -2.61 26.27
C HIS A 429 13.37 -1.61 25.76
N LEU A 430 12.10 -1.74 26.16
CA LEU A 430 11.02 -0.79 25.85
C LEU A 430 11.33 0.61 26.40
N ASP A 431 11.89 0.73 27.62
CA ASP A 431 12.26 2.01 28.23
C ASP A 431 13.26 2.80 27.36
N ARG A 432 14.11 2.13 26.56
CA ARG A 432 15.03 2.81 25.63
C ARG A 432 14.27 3.48 24.50
N TYR A 433 13.23 2.84 23.97
CA TYR A 433 12.37 3.40 22.94
C TYR A 433 11.47 4.51 23.49
N HIS A 434 10.90 4.31 24.67
CA HIS A 434 10.09 5.33 25.35
C HIS A 434 10.87 6.64 25.60
N ARG A 435 12.14 6.55 26.02
CA ARG A 435 13.01 7.74 26.17
C ARG A 435 13.29 8.49 24.88
N ARG A 436 13.19 7.83 23.71
CA ARG A 436 13.35 8.45 22.39
C ARG A 436 12.06 9.03 21.84
N MET A 437 10.92 8.44 22.23
CA MET A 437 9.59 8.80 21.77
C MET A 437 8.57 8.54 22.89
N ASN A 438 8.05 9.59 23.50
CA ASN A 438 7.10 9.47 24.61
C ASN A 438 5.83 8.71 24.23
N GLU A 439 5.43 8.75 22.96
CA GLU A 439 4.28 8.03 22.41
C GLU A 439 4.52 6.51 22.29
N PHE A 440 5.76 6.03 22.47
CA PHE A 440 6.09 4.61 22.48
C PHE A 440 5.72 3.99 23.84
N THR A 441 4.43 3.67 24.00
CA THR A 441 3.82 3.22 25.26
C THR A 441 3.56 1.72 25.29
N ALA A 442 4.41 0.92 24.61
CA ALA A 442 4.29 -0.52 24.58
C ALA A 442 4.37 -1.17 25.96
N THR A 443 3.63 -2.25 26.14
CA THR A 443 3.60 -3.02 27.39
C THR A 443 4.04 -4.47 27.18
N VAL A 444 4.47 -5.13 28.27
CA VAL A 444 4.84 -6.55 28.29
C VAL A 444 3.84 -7.30 29.18
N GLU A 445 3.21 -8.32 28.61
CA GLU A 445 2.20 -9.15 29.26
C GLU A 445 2.61 -10.64 29.16
N ILE A 446 2.65 -11.36 30.29
CA ILE A 446 2.69 -12.81 30.29
C ILE A 446 1.24 -13.28 30.17
N SER A 447 0.93 -14.04 29.12
CA SER A 447 -0.45 -14.30 28.74
C SER A 447 -0.65 -15.72 28.22
N ASP A 448 -1.68 -16.38 28.72
CA ASP A 448 -2.15 -17.69 28.26
C ASP A 448 -2.91 -17.65 26.92
N LYS A 449 -3.14 -16.43 26.40
CA LYS A 449 -3.77 -16.24 25.09
C LYS A 449 -2.92 -16.77 23.94
N ILE A 450 -1.60 -16.88 24.13
CA ILE A 450 -0.70 -17.43 23.12
C ILE A 450 -0.23 -18.83 23.52
N ALA A 451 -0.18 -19.73 22.54
CA ALA A 451 0.11 -21.15 22.78
C ALA A 451 1.58 -21.42 23.11
N SER A 452 2.51 -20.60 22.68
CA SER A 452 3.95 -20.74 22.95
C SER A 452 4.75 -19.52 22.48
N GLY A 453 5.90 -19.29 23.08
CA GLY A 453 6.90 -18.32 22.63
C GLY A 453 6.55 -16.87 22.98
N VAL A 454 6.87 -15.97 22.06
CA VAL A 454 6.69 -14.50 22.19
C VAL A 454 6.09 -13.99 20.91
N MET A 455 5.18 -13.02 21.00
CA MET A 455 4.60 -12.35 19.84
C MET A 455 4.13 -10.93 20.18
N VAL A 456 4.06 -10.07 19.18
CA VAL A 456 3.45 -8.75 19.28
C VAL A 456 1.99 -8.80 18.85
N SER A 457 1.11 -8.23 19.66
CA SER A 457 -0.29 -7.97 19.32
C SER A 457 -0.61 -6.51 19.62
N GLN A 458 -0.83 -5.72 18.59
CA GLN A 458 -1.03 -4.28 18.68
C GLN A 458 0.14 -3.57 19.39
N ASP A 459 -0.10 -2.98 20.56
CA ASP A 459 0.88 -2.26 21.38
C ASP A 459 1.50 -3.13 22.50
N ARG A 460 1.28 -4.45 22.47
CA ARG A 460 1.70 -5.37 23.52
C ARG A 460 2.66 -6.43 23.03
N LEU A 461 3.69 -6.68 23.83
CA LEU A 461 4.52 -7.87 23.72
C LEU A 461 3.95 -8.97 24.62
N LEU A 462 3.39 -10.01 24.01
CA LEU A 462 2.82 -11.15 24.70
C LEU A 462 3.88 -12.25 24.83
N ILE A 463 3.99 -12.85 26.03
CA ILE A 463 4.91 -13.93 26.35
C ILE A 463 4.09 -15.10 26.89
N ALA A 464 4.25 -16.29 26.33
CA ALA A 464 3.60 -17.48 26.87
C ALA A 464 4.13 -17.79 28.29
N PRO A 465 3.28 -18.24 29.22
CA PRO A 465 3.71 -18.50 30.61
C PRO A 465 4.81 -19.60 30.71
N ASP A 466 4.78 -20.57 29.81
CA ASP A 466 5.75 -21.66 29.71
C ASP A 466 6.96 -21.33 28.81
N ALA A 467 7.07 -20.07 28.35
CA ALA A 467 8.16 -19.68 27.47
C ALA A 467 9.52 -19.87 28.16
N SER A 468 10.37 -20.67 27.54
CA SER A 468 11.75 -20.88 27.94
C SER A 468 12.65 -20.49 26.76
N ILE A 469 13.46 -19.45 26.95
CA ILE A 469 14.21 -18.77 25.88
C ILE A 469 15.70 -18.97 26.10
N ALA A 470 16.42 -19.49 25.09
CA ALA A 470 17.86 -19.57 25.16
C ALA A 470 18.49 -18.16 25.28
N LYS A 471 19.49 -17.99 26.16
CA LYS A 471 20.15 -16.68 26.38
C LYS A 471 20.70 -16.07 25.10
N SER A 472 21.22 -16.89 24.19
CA SER A 472 21.70 -16.46 22.87
C SER A 472 20.59 -15.89 21.97
N ARG A 473 19.32 -16.29 22.19
CA ARG A 473 18.17 -15.84 21.43
C ARG A 473 17.50 -14.59 22.02
N VAL A 474 17.85 -14.18 23.21
CA VAL A 474 17.21 -13.02 23.89
C VAL A 474 17.38 -11.75 23.10
N LYS A 475 18.62 -11.36 22.76
CA LYS A 475 18.91 -10.14 22.00
C LYS A 475 18.27 -10.16 20.61
N PRO A 476 18.44 -11.22 19.79
CA PRO A 476 17.76 -11.30 18.49
C PRO A 476 16.24 -11.19 18.59
N LEU A 477 15.62 -11.88 19.54
CA LEU A 477 14.17 -11.89 19.70
C LEU A 477 13.62 -10.52 20.13
N LEU A 478 14.33 -9.77 20.98
CA LEU A 478 13.95 -8.40 21.35
C LEU A 478 13.99 -7.46 20.13
N HIS A 479 14.96 -7.61 19.25
CA HIS A 479 15.05 -6.79 18.05
C HIS A 479 14.05 -7.23 16.96
N HIS A 480 13.71 -8.51 16.90
CA HIS A 480 12.63 -9.04 16.07
C HIS A 480 11.28 -8.43 16.50
N GLU A 481 10.90 -8.60 17.76
CA GLU A 481 9.57 -8.23 18.26
C GLU A 481 9.45 -6.72 18.54
N ILE A 482 10.40 -6.16 19.30
CA ILE A 482 10.33 -4.75 19.70
C ILE A 482 10.92 -3.85 18.61
N GLY A 483 12.13 -4.19 18.12
CA GLY A 483 12.86 -3.38 17.14
C GLY A 483 12.26 -3.37 15.74
N THR A 484 11.30 -4.27 15.47
CA THR A 484 10.59 -4.33 14.20
C THR A 484 9.08 -4.15 14.40
N HIS A 485 8.40 -5.13 14.99
CA HIS A 485 6.94 -5.16 15.01
C HIS A 485 6.32 -4.04 15.86
N LEU A 486 6.80 -3.81 17.10
CA LEU A 486 6.32 -2.70 17.92
C LEU A 486 6.78 -1.36 17.37
N LEU A 487 8.01 -1.26 16.89
CA LEU A 487 8.55 -0.02 16.35
C LEU A 487 7.73 0.50 15.16
N THR A 488 7.45 -0.37 14.20
CA THR A 488 6.62 -0.01 13.02
C THR A 488 5.19 0.30 13.41
N TYR A 489 4.62 -0.41 14.40
CA TYR A 489 3.31 -0.09 14.94
C TYR A 489 3.27 1.34 15.50
N PHE A 490 4.21 1.73 16.36
CA PHE A 490 4.22 3.07 16.96
C PHE A 490 4.58 4.18 15.97
N ASN A 491 5.51 3.95 15.04
CA ASN A 491 5.76 4.88 13.94
C ASN A 491 4.50 5.10 13.10
N GLY A 492 3.78 4.01 12.78
CA GLY A 492 2.50 4.09 12.08
C GLY A 492 1.42 4.85 12.85
N ARG A 493 1.37 4.69 14.19
CA ARG A 493 0.46 5.46 15.07
C ARG A 493 0.71 6.97 15.04
N CYS A 494 1.94 7.37 14.75
CA CYS A 494 2.31 8.78 14.59
C CYS A 494 1.93 9.35 13.21
N GLN A 495 1.45 8.53 12.28
CA GLN A 495 1.02 8.97 10.96
C GLN A 495 -0.47 9.33 10.94
N PRO A 496 -0.90 10.21 10.02
CA PRO A 496 -2.33 10.53 9.85
C PRO A 496 -3.16 9.35 9.34
N LEU A 497 -2.53 8.41 8.63
CA LEU A 497 -3.15 7.23 8.03
C LEU A 497 -3.09 6.04 8.99
N ARG A 498 -4.23 5.59 9.48
CA ARG A 498 -4.36 4.49 10.46
C ARG A 498 -3.89 3.15 9.91
N GLN A 499 -4.05 2.92 8.58
CA GLN A 499 -3.56 1.71 7.94
C GLN A 499 -2.05 1.52 8.10
N LEU A 500 -1.28 2.56 8.40
CA LEU A 500 0.16 2.43 8.65
C LEU A 500 0.49 1.76 10.00
N TYR A 501 -0.41 1.76 10.97
CA TYR A 501 -0.21 0.95 12.18
C TYR A 501 -1.04 -0.35 12.17
N ALA A 502 -2.24 -0.34 11.56
CA ALA A 502 -3.05 -1.54 11.42
C ALA A 502 -2.44 -2.54 10.41
N GLY A 503 -1.72 -2.03 9.42
CA GLY A 503 -1.06 -2.76 8.34
C GLY A 503 -1.75 -2.56 7.00
N LEU A 504 -1.01 -2.09 5.99
CA LEU A 504 -1.42 -2.14 4.59
C LEU A 504 -1.52 -3.60 4.12
N ALA A 505 -2.17 -3.86 2.99
CA ALA A 505 -2.31 -5.23 2.48
C ALA A 505 -0.93 -5.90 2.30
N GLY A 506 -0.80 -7.17 2.67
CA GLY A 506 0.44 -7.93 2.52
C GLY A 506 1.65 -7.43 3.31
N TYR A 507 1.46 -6.54 4.29
CA TYR A 507 2.55 -5.96 5.07
C TYR A 507 3.40 -6.98 5.84
N GLU A 508 2.84 -8.15 6.15
CA GLU A 508 3.48 -9.16 6.99
C GLU A 508 4.80 -9.67 6.41
N GLU A 509 4.90 -9.77 5.10
CA GLU A 509 6.09 -10.27 4.42
C GLU A 509 7.31 -9.37 4.67
N LEU A 510 7.18 -8.06 4.45
CA LEU A 510 8.26 -7.13 4.77
C LEU A 510 8.55 -7.07 6.28
N GLN A 511 7.52 -7.15 7.13
CA GLN A 511 7.69 -7.13 8.58
C GLN A 511 8.52 -8.34 9.07
N GLU A 512 8.24 -9.53 8.54
CA GLU A 512 9.00 -10.73 8.90
C GLU A 512 10.41 -10.69 8.28
N GLY A 513 10.55 -10.18 7.05
CA GLY A 513 11.87 -9.96 6.42
C GLY A 513 12.74 -9.00 7.22
N LEU A 514 12.21 -7.85 7.63
CA LEU A 514 12.89 -6.88 8.51
C LEU A 514 13.27 -7.49 9.86
N ALA A 515 12.39 -8.30 10.44
CA ALA A 515 12.63 -8.94 11.72
C ALA A 515 13.75 -9.99 11.64
N VAL A 516 13.78 -10.79 10.57
CA VAL A 516 14.88 -11.76 10.34
C VAL A 516 16.19 -11.04 10.03
N LEU A 517 16.15 -9.95 9.23
CA LEU A 517 17.34 -9.12 9.00
C LEU A 517 17.85 -8.49 10.30
N ALA A 518 16.97 -8.03 11.20
CA ALA A 518 17.36 -7.52 12.51
C ALA A 518 18.06 -8.60 13.36
N GLU A 519 17.57 -9.87 13.33
CA GLU A 519 18.26 -10.99 13.97
C GLU A 519 19.70 -11.15 13.43
N TYR A 520 19.90 -11.05 12.09
CA TYR A 520 21.21 -11.13 11.48
C TYR A 520 22.13 -9.97 11.87
N LEU A 521 21.63 -8.76 11.77
CA LEU A 521 22.41 -7.54 12.04
C LEU A 521 22.96 -7.49 13.46
N VAL A 522 22.22 -8.05 14.44
CA VAL A 522 22.68 -8.11 15.83
C VAL A 522 23.49 -9.38 16.15
N GLY A 523 23.82 -10.20 15.13
CA GLY A 523 24.63 -11.41 15.25
C GLY A 523 23.88 -12.60 15.83
N GLY A 524 22.57 -12.68 15.61
CA GLY A 524 21.71 -13.71 16.19
C GLY A 524 20.96 -14.59 15.22
N LEU A 525 21.15 -14.43 13.91
CA LEU A 525 20.61 -15.33 12.91
C LEU A 525 21.53 -16.57 12.80
N THR A 526 21.21 -17.59 13.59
CA THR A 526 22.01 -18.81 13.67
C THR A 526 21.75 -19.76 12.50
N ARG A 527 22.69 -20.69 12.22
CA ARG A 527 22.53 -21.77 11.23
C ARG A 527 21.24 -22.57 11.46
N ASN A 528 20.90 -22.93 12.69
CA ASN A 528 19.65 -23.63 13.00
C ASN A 528 18.41 -22.77 12.69
N ARG A 529 18.49 -21.44 12.88
CA ARG A 529 17.37 -20.54 12.59
C ARG A 529 17.09 -20.47 11.09
N ILE A 530 18.13 -20.29 10.25
CA ILE A 530 17.92 -20.21 8.80
C ILE A 530 17.47 -21.55 8.23
N ARG A 531 18.01 -22.69 8.72
CA ARG A 531 17.51 -24.03 8.37
C ARG A 531 16.02 -24.19 8.71
N THR A 532 15.59 -23.66 9.88
CA THR A 532 14.16 -23.67 10.26
C THR A 532 13.31 -22.85 9.28
N LEU A 533 13.79 -21.69 8.81
CA LEU A 533 13.05 -20.88 7.82
C LEU A 533 12.98 -21.60 6.47
N ALA A 534 14.06 -22.21 6.01
CA ALA A 534 14.10 -23.02 4.79
C ALA A 534 13.16 -24.24 4.89
N SER A 535 13.16 -24.96 6.01
CA SER A 535 12.27 -26.10 6.24
C SER A 535 10.78 -25.72 6.19
N ARG A 536 10.41 -24.51 6.60
CA ARG A 536 9.04 -23.98 6.49
C ARG A 536 8.62 -23.80 5.04
N VAL A 537 9.50 -23.27 4.19
CA VAL A 537 9.25 -23.11 2.74
C VAL A 537 9.02 -24.48 2.09
N LEU A 538 9.87 -25.47 2.38
CA LEU A 538 9.70 -26.82 1.83
C LEU A 538 8.43 -27.49 2.35
N ALA A 539 8.10 -27.32 3.64
CA ALA A 539 6.85 -27.86 4.19
C ALA A 539 5.61 -27.26 3.51
N VAL A 540 5.63 -25.93 3.22
CA VAL A 540 4.56 -25.28 2.43
C VAL A 540 4.53 -25.84 1.01
N HIS A 541 5.68 -26.00 0.35
CA HIS A 541 5.77 -26.56 -1.00
C HIS A 541 5.14 -27.96 -1.07
N TRP A 542 5.53 -28.86 -0.17
CA TRP A 542 5.00 -30.22 -0.14
C TRP A 542 3.50 -30.27 0.19
N MET A 543 3.03 -29.40 1.09
CA MET A 543 1.59 -29.29 1.37
C MET A 543 0.82 -28.85 0.13
N VAL A 544 1.30 -27.82 -0.59
CA VAL A 544 0.65 -27.28 -1.80
C VAL A 544 0.65 -28.33 -2.92
N THR A 545 1.69 -29.16 -3.01
CA THR A 545 1.79 -30.29 -3.97
C THR A 545 0.99 -31.52 -3.55
N GLY A 546 0.35 -31.51 -2.38
CA GLY A 546 -0.60 -32.53 -1.94
C GLY A 546 -0.06 -33.61 -1.01
N ASP A 547 1.15 -33.46 -0.47
CA ASP A 547 1.68 -34.40 0.51
C ASP A 547 0.86 -34.39 1.81
N PRO A 548 0.55 -35.53 2.41
CA PRO A 548 -0.13 -35.60 3.70
C PRO A 548 0.77 -35.17 4.87
N PHE A 549 0.16 -34.75 5.98
CA PHE A 549 0.85 -34.30 7.20
C PHE A 549 1.98 -35.25 7.66
N ALA A 550 1.70 -36.56 7.75
CA ALA A 550 2.66 -37.54 8.19
C ALA A 550 3.89 -37.64 7.26
N THR A 551 3.68 -37.47 5.94
CA THR A 551 4.77 -37.50 4.95
C THR A 551 5.67 -36.27 5.11
N VAL A 552 5.10 -35.06 5.27
CA VAL A 552 5.88 -33.82 5.46
C VAL A 552 6.65 -33.91 6.80
N PHE A 553 6.02 -34.40 7.86
CA PHE A 553 6.68 -34.63 9.13
C PHE A 553 7.89 -35.56 8.98
N ALA A 554 7.73 -36.73 8.33
CA ALA A 554 8.80 -37.68 8.11
C ALA A 554 9.97 -37.09 7.31
N ARG A 555 9.68 -36.40 6.20
CA ARG A 555 10.72 -35.73 5.40
C ARG A 555 11.54 -34.72 6.22
N LEU A 556 10.90 -33.97 7.12
CA LEU A 556 11.62 -33.02 7.99
C LEU A 556 12.51 -33.78 9.00
N CYS A 557 12.05 -34.92 9.54
CA CYS A 557 12.87 -35.76 10.40
C CYS A 557 14.08 -36.33 9.64
N ASP A 558 13.89 -36.80 8.40
CA ASP A 558 14.96 -37.32 7.54
C ASP A 558 16.02 -36.24 7.20
N MET A 559 15.63 -34.97 7.18
CA MET A 559 16.52 -33.80 7.02
C MET A 559 17.25 -33.41 8.32
N GLY A 560 17.10 -34.21 9.39
CA GLY A 560 17.81 -34.01 10.66
C GLY A 560 17.16 -33.06 11.64
N PHE A 561 15.89 -32.67 11.44
CA PHE A 561 15.14 -31.89 12.43
C PHE A 561 14.61 -32.83 13.54
N ALA A 562 14.64 -32.34 14.79
CA ALA A 562 14.07 -33.07 15.91
C ALA A 562 12.56 -33.28 15.70
N GLU A 563 12.02 -34.42 16.13
CA GLU A 563 10.60 -34.79 15.95
C GLU A 563 9.63 -33.71 16.40
N ARG A 564 9.85 -33.14 17.60
CA ARG A 564 8.99 -32.06 18.13
C ARG A 564 9.04 -30.82 17.26
N GLN A 565 10.20 -30.49 16.70
CA GLN A 565 10.37 -29.34 15.78
C GLN A 565 9.70 -29.63 14.42
N SER A 566 9.89 -30.84 13.88
CA SER A 566 9.26 -31.32 12.64
C SER A 566 7.74 -31.27 12.77
N PHE A 567 7.18 -31.80 13.87
CA PHE A 567 5.75 -31.69 14.15
C PHE A 567 5.27 -30.22 14.21
N SER A 568 5.98 -29.36 14.96
CA SER A 568 5.62 -27.96 15.10
C SER A 568 5.64 -27.23 13.75
N THR A 569 6.64 -27.49 12.91
CA THR A 569 6.73 -26.91 11.55
C THR A 569 5.59 -27.40 10.66
N THR A 570 5.33 -28.71 10.65
CA THR A 570 4.24 -29.29 9.87
C THR A 570 2.87 -28.78 10.34
N LEU A 571 2.64 -28.71 11.66
CA LEU A 571 1.39 -28.20 12.23
C LEU A 571 1.12 -26.74 11.82
N ARG A 572 2.15 -25.89 11.82
CA ARG A 572 2.03 -24.48 11.38
C ARG A 572 1.54 -24.37 9.94
N VAL A 573 1.96 -25.26 9.07
CA VAL A 573 1.61 -25.27 7.66
C VAL A 573 0.23 -25.90 7.43
N TYR A 574 -0.12 -26.97 8.14
CA TYR A 574 -1.41 -27.68 7.96
C TYR A 574 -2.57 -27.12 8.79
N ARG A 575 -2.31 -26.20 9.75
CA ARG A 575 -3.39 -25.58 10.52
C ARG A 575 -4.42 -24.92 9.62
N GLY A 576 -5.68 -24.98 10.03
CA GLY A 576 -6.80 -24.42 9.27
C GLY A 576 -7.10 -25.16 7.96
N GLY A 577 -6.44 -26.28 7.65
CA GLY A 577 -6.57 -27.01 6.38
C GLY A 577 -5.55 -26.59 5.32
N GLY A 578 -4.55 -25.78 5.69
CA GLY A 578 -3.43 -25.36 4.85
C GLY A 578 -3.20 -23.85 4.89
N LEU A 579 -2.03 -23.45 5.40
CA LEU A 579 -1.63 -22.04 5.52
C LEU A 579 -0.24 -21.82 4.94
N THR A 580 -0.15 -21.04 3.87
CA THR A 580 1.12 -20.77 3.16
C THR A 580 1.94 -19.65 3.79
N LYS A 581 1.44 -18.98 4.84
CA LYS A 581 2.08 -17.83 5.50
C LYS A 581 3.55 -18.06 5.86
N ASP A 582 3.93 -19.24 6.28
CA ASP A 582 5.28 -19.47 6.83
C ASP A 582 6.42 -19.33 5.79
N LEU A 583 6.09 -19.28 4.49
CA LEU A 583 7.08 -18.98 3.44
C LEU A 583 7.56 -17.52 3.45
N ILE A 584 6.75 -16.57 3.98
CA ILE A 584 7.05 -15.13 3.92
C ILE A 584 8.30 -14.72 4.70
N TYR A 585 8.75 -15.53 5.67
CA TYR A 585 9.97 -15.23 6.43
C TYR A 585 11.22 -15.24 5.56
N LEU A 586 11.39 -16.31 4.78
CA LEU A 586 12.55 -16.46 3.88
C LEU A 586 12.38 -15.59 2.64
N ARG A 587 11.17 -15.55 2.05
CA ARG A 587 10.87 -14.70 0.89
C ARG A 587 11.07 -13.22 1.23
N GLY A 588 10.49 -12.74 2.32
CA GLY A 588 10.62 -11.36 2.75
C GLY A 588 12.07 -10.95 3.07
N LEU A 589 12.90 -11.87 3.60
CA LEU A 589 14.34 -11.62 3.76
C LEU A 589 15.03 -11.50 2.40
N SER A 590 14.75 -12.42 1.46
CA SER A 590 15.31 -12.38 0.11
C SER A 590 14.95 -11.09 -0.63
N ASP A 591 13.67 -10.76 -0.67
CA ASP A 591 13.18 -9.55 -1.34
C ASP A 591 13.75 -8.26 -0.72
N LEU A 592 13.94 -8.27 0.61
CA LEU A 592 14.55 -7.15 1.32
C LEU A 592 16.03 -6.99 0.96
N LEU A 593 16.78 -8.08 0.84
CA LEU A 593 18.19 -8.06 0.39
C LEU A 593 18.30 -7.55 -1.06
N ASP A 594 17.42 -7.99 -1.94
CA ASP A 594 17.34 -7.51 -3.32
C ASP A 594 17.02 -6.01 -3.36
N TYR A 595 16.06 -5.54 -2.56
CA TYR A 595 15.73 -4.12 -2.42
C TYR A 595 16.94 -3.29 -1.96
N LEU A 596 17.70 -3.77 -0.97
CA LEU A 596 18.90 -3.11 -0.48
C LEU A 596 20.04 -3.16 -1.52
N GLY A 597 20.14 -4.27 -2.27
CA GLY A 597 21.12 -4.47 -3.33
C GLY A 597 20.96 -3.49 -4.50
N THR A 598 19.76 -3.03 -4.77
CA THR A 598 19.49 -1.97 -5.76
C THR A 598 19.78 -0.54 -5.27
N GLY A 599 20.40 -0.38 -4.09
CA GLY A 599 20.84 0.90 -3.54
C GLY A 599 19.77 1.69 -2.79
N HIS A 600 18.63 1.05 -2.48
CA HIS A 600 17.57 1.70 -1.72
C HIS A 600 17.91 1.78 -0.22
N GLU A 601 17.35 2.80 0.44
CA GLU A 601 17.50 3.02 1.88
C GLU A 601 16.48 2.20 2.68
N ILE A 602 16.91 1.70 3.84
CA ILE A 602 16.07 0.89 4.72
C ILE A 602 15.13 1.73 5.61
N ASP A 603 15.52 2.96 5.97
CA ASP A 603 14.80 3.82 6.89
C ASP A 603 13.32 4.01 6.53
N PRO A 604 12.95 4.24 5.25
CA PRO A 604 11.55 4.38 4.85
C PRO A 604 10.67 3.18 5.17
N LEU A 605 11.25 1.99 5.31
CA LEU A 605 10.52 0.75 5.59
C LEU A 605 9.97 0.71 7.04
N TYR A 606 10.50 1.56 7.93
CA TYR A 606 10.06 1.67 9.32
C TYR A 606 8.95 2.71 9.55
N VAL A 607 8.39 3.33 8.49
CA VAL A 607 7.33 4.35 8.61
C VAL A 607 6.04 3.81 9.23
N GLY A 608 5.83 2.51 9.11
CA GLY A 608 4.67 1.78 9.57
C GLY A 608 4.67 0.33 9.06
N LYS A 609 3.54 -0.33 9.17
CA LYS A 609 3.33 -1.70 8.65
C LYS A 609 2.97 -1.63 7.16
N ILE A 610 3.97 -1.73 6.30
CA ILE A 610 3.86 -1.64 4.84
C ILE A 610 4.48 -2.86 4.17
N GLY A 611 4.10 -3.17 2.93
CA GLY A 611 4.82 -4.12 2.06
C GLY A 611 5.86 -3.40 1.17
N LEU A 612 6.83 -4.12 0.59
CA LEU A 612 7.80 -3.54 -0.36
C LEU A 612 7.13 -2.90 -1.57
N SER A 613 6.04 -3.50 -2.08
CA SER A 613 5.23 -2.94 -3.17
C SER A 613 4.63 -1.56 -2.85
N HIS A 614 4.48 -1.24 -1.55
CA HIS A 614 3.93 0.05 -1.12
C HIS A 614 4.98 1.17 -1.02
N VAL A 615 6.26 0.87 -1.08
CA VAL A 615 7.33 1.87 -0.93
C VAL A 615 7.18 3.05 -1.89
N PRO A 616 6.88 2.88 -3.20
CA PRO A 616 6.66 4.00 -4.11
C PRO A 616 5.51 4.90 -3.67
N TYR A 617 4.40 4.34 -3.20
CA TYR A 617 3.21 5.09 -2.72
C TYR A 617 3.50 5.83 -1.41
N VAL A 618 4.21 5.19 -0.49
CA VAL A 618 4.67 5.81 0.76
C VAL A 618 5.60 6.99 0.48
N GLN A 619 6.52 6.84 -0.46
CA GLN A 619 7.42 7.93 -0.88
C GLN A 619 6.63 9.08 -1.55
N GLU A 620 5.65 8.76 -2.43
CA GLU A 620 4.74 9.75 -3.00
C GLU A 620 4.00 10.53 -1.90
N LEU A 621 3.36 9.82 -0.97
CA LEU A 621 2.62 10.44 0.13
C LEU A 621 3.51 11.33 1.03
N ARG A 622 4.78 10.94 1.24
CA ARG A 622 5.77 11.77 1.94
C ARG A 622 6.11 13.05 1.20
N ARG A 623 6.41 12.95 -0.11
CA ARG A 623 6.73 14.12 -0.94
C ARG A 623 5.56 15.08 -1.05
N ARG A 624 4.34 14.58 -0.95
CA ARG A 624 3.10 15.36 -0.88
C ARG A 624 2.83 15.95 0.51
N GLY A 625 3.60 15.57 1.55
CA GLY A 625 3.41 16.02 2.92
C GLY A 625 2.18 15.42 3.61
N ILE A 626 1.63 14.31 3.11
CA ILE A 626 0.50 13.60 3.75
C ILE A 626 0.99 12.78 4.92
N ILE A 627 2.13 12.10 4.78
CA ILE A 627 2.80 11.36 5.85
C ILE A 627 4.21 11.91 6.09
N THR A 628 4.79 11.58 7.23
CA THR A 628 6.14 12.00 7.62
C THR A 628 7.12 10.82 7.59
N ALA A 629 8.42 11.10 7.76
CA ALA A 629 9.41 10.06 7.98
C ALA A 629 9.12 9.28 9.28
N PRO A 630 9.69 8.07 9.46
CA PRO A 630 9.66 7.38 10.74
C PRO A 630 10.13 8.30 11.88
N ARG A 631 9.41 8.30 12.99
CA ARG A 631 9.76 9.14 14.16
C ARG A 631 11.02 8.66 14.86
N ILE A 632 11.18 7.35 14.94
CA ILE A 632 12.35 6.68 15.49
C ILE A 632 12.75 5.48 14.65
N LEU A 633 14.02 5.16 14.70
CA LEU A 633 14.60 3.98 14.06
C LEU A 633 15.03 2.96 15.13
N PRO A 634 15.30 1.69 14.75
CA PRO A 634 15.74 0.68 15.69
C PRO A 634 16.95 1.11 16.52
N CYS A 635 16.93 0.83 17.82
CA CYS A 635 18.03 1.19 18.72
C CYS A 635 19.38 0.58 18.34
N PHE A 636 19.39 -0.53 17.59
CA PHE A 636 20.62 -1.14 17.13
C PHE A 636 21.32 -0.36 16.01
N TRP A 637 20.67 0.62 15.39
CA TRP A 637 21.34 1.53 14.44
C TRP A 637 22.43 2.40 15.05
N ASP A 638 22.43 2.55 16.38
CA ASP A 638 23.49 3.30 17.07
C ASP A 638 24.82 2.54 17.08
N ASP A 639 24.80 1.21 16.89
CA ASP A 639 25.98 0.35 16.86
C ASP A 639 26.66 0.38 15.48
N ALA A 640 27.93 0.77 15.46
CA ALA A 640 28.72 0.81 14.22
C ALA A 640 28.83 -0.56 13.57
N VAL A 641 28.99 -1.64 14.35
CA VAL A 641 29.07 -3.00 13.82
C VAL A 641 27.81 -3.40 13.07
N VAL A 642 26.64 -2.95 13.55
CA VAL A 642 25.37 -3.21 12.88
C VAL A 642 25.26 -2.47 11.55
N ARG A 643 25.73 -1.21 11.51
CA ARG A 643 25.75 -0.44 10.26
C ARG A 643 26.69 -1.06 9.22
N ASP A 644 27.89 -1.47 9.66
CA ASP A 644 28.85 -2.14 8.79
C ASP A 644 28.30 -3.46 8.24
N ARG A 645 27.59 -4.24 9.07
CA ARG A 645 26.89 -5.47 8.63
C ARG A 645 25.78 -5.16 7.63
N LEU A 646 25.02 -4.09 7.82
CA LEU A 646 23.98 -3.69 6.87
C LEU A 646 24.58 -3.34 5.51
N GLU A 647 25.65 -2.55 5.48
CA GLU A 647 26.33 -2.25 4.22
C GLU A 647 26.93 -3.50 3.57
N ALA A 648 27.46 -4.42 4.38
CA ALA A 648 27.97 -5.69 3.88
C ALA A 648 26.89 -6.65 3.35
N CYS A 649 25.61 -6.44 3.67
CA CYS A 649 24.47 -7.21 3.13
C CYS A 649 24.08 -6.77 1.72
N ARG A 650 24.43 -5.56 1.31
CA ARG A 650 24.00 -5.03 0.01
C ARG A 650 24.53 -5.89 -1.13
N GLY A 651 23.61 -6.37 -1.97
CA GLY A 651 23.95 -7.23 -3.12
C GLY A 651 24.29 -8.68 -2.76
N LYS A 652 24.08 -9.10 -1.51
CA LYS A 652 24.23 -10.49 -1.08
C LYS A 652 22.91 -11.24 -1.15
N SER A 653 22.99 -12.52 -1.51
CA SER A 653 21.88 -13.45 -1.33
C SER A 653 21.77 -13.92 0.13
N VAL A 654 20.69 -14.60 0.46
CA VAL A 654 20.51 -15.18 1.81
C VAL A 654 21.63 -16.17 2.14
N LEU A 655 22.12 -16.95 1.17
CA LEU A 655 23.22 -17.92 1.35
C LEU A 655 24.53 -17.24 1.69
N ASP A 656 24.85 -16.14 1.02
CA ASP A 656 26.09 -15.37 1.23
C ASP A 656 26.21 -14.79 2.65
N LEU A 657 25.09 -14.68 3.38
CA LEU A 657 25.10 -14.23 4.78
C LEU A 657 25.81 -15.23 5.71
N PHE A 658 25.95 -16.50 5.29
CA PHE A 658 26.51 -17.59 6.09
C PHE A 658 27.82 -18.17 5.57
N GLU A 659 28.31 -17.75 4.40
CA GLU A 659 29.55 -18.29 3.81
C GLU A 659 30.83 -17.84 4.54
N ASN A 660 30.76 -16.82 5.40
CA ASN A 660 31.92 -16.26 6.11
C ASN A 660 31.87 -16.45 7.64
N GLU A 661 30.92 -17.23 8.18
CA GLU A 661 30.82 -17.62 9.57
C GLU A 661 31.15 -19.15 9.72
#